data_44170054a416e17c04039b3ef2cc6686
#
_entry.id   44170054a416e17c04039b3ef2cc6686
#
_cell.length_a   1.000
_cell.length_b   1.000
_cell.length_c   1.000
_cell.angle_alpha   90.00
_cell.angle_beta   90.00
_cell.angle_gamma   90.00
#
_symmetry.space_group_name_H-M   'P 1'
#
loop_
_entity.id
_entity.type
_entity.pdbx_description
1 polymer ?
#
loop_
_entity_poly.entity_id
_entity_poly.type
_entity_poly.pdbx_seq_one_letter_code
_entity_poly.pdbx_strand_id
1 'polypeptide(L)'
;MDLWLDTETYGEEPIKGGAHRYAEKSEVLLVACAWGDEPVLVWDVQDRPLWRGDLQTMINHADRVCLHNSAFDRTVLRQHGVIVPTDKIVDTMVLALQHGLPGSLGQLCDVLGVPQDKAKDKDGKKLIQLFTKPRPKNMKLRRATRETHPGEWQRFVEYARLDVDAMRDVYARTPRWNDTGSERALWRRDQDTNDRGIAVDAELARSALRSFERASRSLAALTSVLTGGAVTATTQRDKLIAYLREARDFETTDMAKGTVAQVLRDGTLDPHVRELLEIRQQAAATSPSKYKALLGAVCSDGRLRGTLQFCGAARTGRDAGRIFQPQNLPRTPDWFDDEVQAITISAIKADCEDLIWVNVSERCSMSVRGCLVAAEGHTFAIADLSNIEGRVLAWGAGEQWKIEAFKAYDRGEGPDLYKVTAGRILGKEAVDVTKDERQSMGKVPELACGFQGGVGAFRVMGGPRVEAMQDHEIEVIVKGWRKAHPRTTAFWYDLERACKQAINNPGDSFAVRDMAVFDVVPDQTGRLWLRMKLPSGRYLCYPDPEISQEDCERCEGAGKFPFVHEGVERIMECPHCGGSGKIGWEQISYMGVNQYTRKWARLSTYGGKLAENWTQAVARDVFFSGMRRAVQAGYAIVLRAHR
;
A
#
# COMPACT_ATOMS: atom_id res chain seq x y z
N MET A 1 9.12 -25.95 22.88
CA MET A 1 8.34 -24.96 23.66
C MET A 1 8.47 -23.60 22.96
N ASP A 2 7.42 -22.77 22.97
CA ASP A 2 7.45 -21.44 22.35
C ASP A 2 8.14 -20.43 23.27
N LEU A 3 9.00 -19.59 22.68
CA LEU A 3 9.60 -18.44 23.34
C LEU A 3 8.92 -17.17 22.81
N TRP A 4 8.23 -16.45 23.67
CA TRP A 4 7.68 -15.13 23.40
C TRP A 4 8.73 -14.07 23.69
N LEU A 5 8.90 -13.11 22.78
CA LEU A 5 10.01 -12.15 22.86
C LEU A 5 9.59 -10.79 22.31
N ASP A 6 9.96 -9.74 23.03
CA ASP A 6 9.85 -8.34 22.61
C ASP A 6 11.04 -7.55 23.15
N THR A 7 11.46 -6.47 22.47
CA THR A 7 12.59 -5.64 22.88
C THR A 7 12.26 -4.18 22.88
N GLU A 8 12.62 -3.48 23.96
CA GLU A 8 12.56 -2.03 24.03
C GLU A 8 13.96 -1.44 23.81
N THR A 9 14.04 -0.40 22.96
CA THR A 9 15.31 0.11 22.47
C THR A 9 15.39 1.62 22.54
N TYR A 10 16.61 2.16 22.68
CA TYR A 10 16.91 3.59 22.48
C TYR A 10 17.68 3.78 21.18
N GLY A 11 17.36 4.82 20.41
CA GLY A 11 18.12 5.17 19.22
C GLY A 11 18.07 6.65 18.91
N GLU A 12 19.20 7.24 18.53
CA GLU A 12 19.27 8.63 18.06
C GLU A 12 18.81 8.76 16.60
N GLU A 13 19.00 7.71 15.79
CA GLU A 13 18.51 7.66 14.42
C GLU A 13 16.97 7.48 14.43
N PRO A 14 16.25 8.23 13.59
CA PRO A 14 14.80 8.09 13.54
C PRO A 14 14.37 6.73 12.97
N ILE A 15 13.49 6.00 13.66
CA ILE A 15 12.91 4.72 13.19
C ILE A 15 12.24 4.83 11.82
N LYS A 16 11.81 6.02 11.39
CA LYS A 16 11.27 6.28 10.05
C LYS A 16 12.24 5.98 8.91
N GLY A 17 13.55 5.91 9.19
CA GLY A 17 14.59 5.45 8.27
C GLY A 17 14.62 3.93 8.09
N GLY A 18 13.79 3.18 8.83
CA GLY A 18 13.68 1.72 8.80
C GLY A 18 14.49 1.02 9.88
N ALA A 19 14.08 -0.21 10.20
CA ALA A 19 14.67 -1.00 11.29
C ALA A 19 16.19 -1.23 11.10
N HIS A 20 16.64 -1.50 9.87
CA HIS A 20 18.06 -1.78 9.60
C HIS A 20 18.96 -0.57 9.88
N ARG A 21 18.59 0.61 9.39
CA ARG A 21 19.35 1.84 9.65
C ARG A 21 19.31 2.24 11.12
N TYR A 22 18.14 2.10 11.75
CA TYR A 22 17.96 2.35 13.17
C TYR A 22 18.85 1.43 14.03
N ALA A 23 18.84 0.14 13.73
CA ALA A 23 19.56 -0.88 14.51
C ALA A 23 21.06 -0.67 14.56
N GLU A 24 21.67 -0.06 13.52
CA GLU A 24 23.13 0.20 13.48
C GLU A 24 23.62 1.05 14.67
N LYS A 25 22.75 1.87 15.26
CA LYS A 25 23.11 2.79 16.36
C LYS A 25 22.14 2.72 17.53
N SER A 26 21.33 1.66 17.60
CA SER A 26 20.39 1.48 18.69
C SER A 26 21.04 0.77 19.87
N GLU A 27 20.48 0.97 21.07
CA GLU A 27 20.79 0.26 22.29
C GLU A 27 19.55 -0.53 22.71
N VAL A 28 19.73 -1.77 23.16
CA VAL A 28 18.65 -2.52 23.83
C VAL A 28 18.55 -2.02 25.28
N LEU A 29 17.35 -1.67 25.72
CA LEU A 29 17.05 -1.23 27.07
C LEU A 29 16.45 -2.34 27.91
N LEU A 30 15.39 -2.96 27.38
CA LEU A 30 14.66 -4.05 28.03
C LEU A 30 14.51 -5.23 27.06
N VAL A 31 14.52 -6.43 27.62
CA VAL A 31 14.15 -7.67 26.95
C VAL A 31 12.99 -8.30 27.72
N ALA A 32 11.82 -8.32 27.13
CA ALA A 32 10.66 -9.00 27.68
C ALA A 32 10.56 -10.40 27.06
N CYS A 33 10.56 -11.45 27.86
CA CYS A 33 10.50 -12.82 27.34
C CYS A 33 9.72 -13.75 28.26
N ALA A 34 9.16 -14.81 27.67
CA ALA A 34 8.46 -15.86 28.41
C ALA A 34 8.43 -17.17 27.66
N TRP A 35 8.47 -18.27 28.39
CA TRP A 35 8.26 -19.62 27.88
C TRP A 35 6.77 -19.99 27.90
N GLY A 36 6.23 -20.46 26.76
CA GLY A 36 4.85 -20.93 26.66
C GLY A 36 3.88 -19.99 27.37
N ASP A 37 3.20 -20.45 28.40
CA ASP A 37 2.24 -19.69 29.22
C ASP A 37 2.83 -19.19 30.55
N GLU A 38 4.15 -19.39 30.78
CA GLU A 38 4.82 -18.91 31.97
C GLU A 38 4.76 -17.39 32.11
N PRO A 39 4.90 -16.84 33.35
CA PRO A 39 4.93 -15.39 33.56
C PRO A 39 5.99 -14.69 32.70
N VAL A 40 5.68 -13.51 32.19
CA VAL A 40 6.62 -12.72 31.42
C VAL A 40 7.70 -12.15 32.32
N LEU A 41 8.95 -12.41 32.00
CA LEU A 41 10.12 -11.81 32.61
C LEU A 41 10.58 -10.62 31.79
N VAL A 42 10.86 -9.50 32.46
CA VAL A 42 11.45 -8.34 31.81
C VAL A 42 12.84 -8.13 32.38
N TRP A 43 13.82 -8.14 31.50
CA TRP A 43 15.23 -7.92 31.85
C TRP A 43 15.58 -6.46 31.54
N ASP A 44 15.97 -5.69 32.58
CA ASP A 44 16.75 -4.49 32.37
C ASP A 44 18.18 -4.91 32.03
N VAL A 45 18.63 -4.57 30.81
CA VAL A 45 19.92 -5.08 30.31
C VAL A 45 21.13 -4.53 31.08
N GLN A 46 20.96 -3.41 31.81
CA GLN A 46 22.00 -2.84 32.66
C GLN A 46 22.25 -3.73 33.89
N ASP A 47 21.22 -4.41 34.40
CA ASP A 47 21.31 -5.28 35.55
C ASP A 47 21.72 -6.72 35.17
N ARG A 48 21.81 -7.02 33.86
CA ARG A 48 22.10 -8.35 33.34
C ARG A 48 23.20 -8.35 32.28
N PRO A 49 24.47 -8.21 32.65
CA PRO A 49 25.60 -8.10 31.70
C PRO A 49 25.69 -9.24 30.68
N LEU A 50 25.26 -10.45 31.04
CA LEU A 50 25.28 -11.65 30.18
C LEU A 50 23.99 -11.86 29.39
N TRP A 51 23.08 -10.89 29.35
CA TRP A 51 21.76 -11.04 28.73
C TRP A 51 21.82 -11.59 27.29
N ARG A 52 22.87 -11.25 26.52
CA ARG A 52 23.01 -11.72 25.12
C ARG A 52 23.19 -13.23 25.05
N GLY A 53 24.08 -13.80 25.88
CA GLY A 53 24.32 -15.21 25.95
C GLY A 53 23.13 -16.00 26.49
N ASP A 54 22.47 -15.44 27.51
CA ASP A 54 21.27 -16.03 28.12
C ASP A 54 20.13 -16.07 27.09
N LEU A 55 19.87 -14.95 26.39
CA LEU A 55 18.84 -14.87 25.37
C LEU A 55 19.15 -15.79 24.18
N GLN A 56 20.40 -15.82 23.71
CA GLN A 56 20.79 -16.72 22.63
C GLN A 56 20.57 -18.20 23.03
N THR A 57 20.86 -18.55 24.28
CA THR A 57 20.61 -19.88 24.80
C THR A 57 19.11 -20.23 24.80
N MET A 58 18.26 -19.30 25.25
CA MET A 58 16.80 -19.47 25.17
C MET A 58 16.32 -19.66 23.72
N ILE A 59 16.77 -18.82 22.79
CA ILE A 59 16.42 -18.89 21.35
C ILE A 59 16.85 -20.24 20.76
N ASN A 60 18.03 -20.74 21.12
CA ASN A 60 18.54 -22.02 20.62
C ASN A 60 17.68 -23.21 21.09
N HIS A 61 17.17 -23.19 22.31
CA HIS A 61 16.32 -24.23 22.88
C HIS A 61 14.83 -24.08 22.49
N ALA A 62 14.40 -22.93 22.01
CA ALA A 62 13.03 -22.72 21.58
C ALA A 62 12.71 -23.49 20.28
N ASP A 63 11.53 -24.13 20.24
CA ASP A 63 10.99 -24.69 19.01
C ASP A 63 10.56 -23.55 18.05
N ARG A 64 9.93 -22.51 18.62
CA ARG A 64 9.50 -21.30 17.91
C ARG A 64 9.81 -20.07 18.75
N VAL A 65 10.10 -18.96 18.08
CA VAL A 65 10.26 -17.62 18.67
C VAL A 65 9.14 -16.74 18.16
N CYS A 66 8.23 -16.37 19.04
CA CYS A 66 7.04 -15.58 18.73
C CYS A 66 7.32 -14.09 18.98
N LEU A 67 7.11 -13.28 17.97
CA LEU A 67 7.36 -11.83 18.00
C LEU A 67 6.21 -11.08 17.32
N HIS A 68 6.10 -9.78 17.58
CA HIS A 68 5.20 -8.91 16.83
C HIS A 68 6.00 -7.90 16.00
N ASN A 69 5.94 -7.97 14.67
CA ASN A 69 6.81 -7.20 13.76
C ASN A 69 8.29 -7.62 13.91
N SER A 70 8.52 -8.89 13.84
CA SER A 70 9.82 -9.56 14.09
C SER A 70 10.99 -8.98 13.28
N ALA A 71 10.71 -8.32 12.14
CA ALA A 71 11.73 -7.65 11.34
C ALA A 71 12.47 -6.56 12.13
N PHE A 72 11.83 -5.92 13.12
CA PHE A 72 12.45 -4.93 13.99
C PHE A 72 13.37 -5.61 15.01
N ASP A 73 12.80 -6.46 15.87
CA ASP A 73 13.54 -7.08 16.97
C ASP A 73 14.69 -7.95 16.47
N ARG A 74 14.44 -8.77 15.46
CA ARG A 74 15.46 -9.62 14.82
C ARG A 74 16.63 -8.79 14.29
N THR A 75 16.35 -7.61 13.69
CA THR A 75 17.39 -6.74 13.13
C THR A 75 18.20 -6.06 14.24
N VAL A 76 17.54 -5.56 15.27
CA VAL A 76 18.22 -4.97 16.45
C VAL A 76 19.06 -6.03 17.16
N LEU A 77 18.49 -7.17 17.52
CA LEU A 77 19.19 -8.25 18.23
C LEU A 77 20.42 -8.72 17.46
N ARG A 78 20.33 -8.85 16.12
CA ARG A 78 21.47 -9.21 15.26
C ARG A 78 22.63 -8.22 15.36
N GLN A 79 22.37 -6.93 15.44
CA GLN A 79 23.40 -5.90 15.63
C GLN A 79 24.09 -6.02 17.01
N HIS A 80 23.39 -6.57 17.97
CA HIS A 80 23.93 -6.85 19.31
C HIS A 80 24.48 -8.26 19.48
N GLY A 81 24.64 -9.04 18.39
CA GLY A 81 25.22 -10.38 18.40
C GLY A 81 24.28 -11.50 18.82
N VAL A 82 22.97 -11.24 18.88
CA VAL A 82 21.94 -12.26 19.15
C VAL A 82 21.21 -12.59 17.84
N ILE A 83 21.22 -13.87 17.46
CA ILE A 83 20.66 -14.35 16.20
C ILE A 83 19.33 -15.06 16.45
N VAL A 84 18.27 -14.56 15.85
CA VAL A 84 16.97 -15.22 15.80
C VAL A 84 16.80 -15.87 14.42
N PRO A 85 16.88 -17.21 14.32
CA PRO A 85 16.73 -17.93 13.06
C PRO A 85 15.33 -17.71 12.46
N THR A 86 15.25 -17.34 11.18
CA THR A 86 13.96 -17.02 10.53
C THR A 86 13.04 -18.23 10.40
N ASP A 87 13.56 -19.45 10.43
CA ASP A 87 12.79 -20.69 10.40
C ASP A 87 12.06 -20.99 11.72
N LYS A 88 12.53 -20.43 12.83
CA LYS A 88 11.87 -20.51 14.14
C LYS A 88 10.84 -19.40 14.38
N ILE A 89 10.85 -18.33 13.59
CA ILE A 89 10.01 -17.16 13.86
C ILE A 89 8.53 -17.42 13.55
N VAL A 90 7.69 -16.99 14.48
CA VAL A 90 6.25 -16.76 14.31
C VAL A 90 6.01 -15.27 14.50
N ASP A 91 5.65 -14.57 13.43
CA ASP A 91 5.37 -13.13 13.47
C ASP A 91 3.86 -12.88 13.54
N THR A 92 3.38 -12.43 14.69
CA THR A 92 1.94 -12.22 14.93
C THR A 92 1.37 -11.06 14.10
N MET A 93 2.18 -10.06 13.72
CA MET A 93 1.77 -9.02 12.78
C MET A 93 1.56 -9.60 11.38
N VAL A 94 2.48 -10.42 10.89
CA VAL A 94 2.37 -11.07 9.57
C VAL A 94 1.16 -11.99 9.53
N LEU A 95 0.95 -12.77 10.59
CA LEU A 95 -0.22 -13.62 10.73
C LEU A 95 -1.53 -12.81 10.65
N ALA A 96 -1.61 -11.67 11.33
CA ALA A 96 -2.76 -10.78 11.26
C ALA A 96 -2.97 -10.21 9.84
N LEU A 97 -1.90 -9.71 9.20
CA LEU A 97 -1.95 -9.15 7.85
C LEU A 97 -2.41 -10.18 6.79
N GLN A 98 -2.02 -11.44 6.93
CA GLN A 98 -2.45 -12.54 6.05
C GLN A 98 -3.98 -12.77 6.11
N HIS A 99 -4.64 -12.32 7.17
CA HIS A 99 -6.08 -12.45 7.38
C HIS A 99 -6.85 -11.12 7.22
N GLY A 100 -6.22 -10.08 6.67
CA GLY A 100 -6.86 -8.79 6.44
C GLY A 100 -7.04 -7.91 7.68
N LEU A 101 -6.42 -8.30 8.81
CA LEU A 101 -6.43 -7.55 10.07
C LEU A 101 -5.40 -6.41 10.07
N PRO A 102 -5.51 -5.45 11.01
CA PRO A 102 -4.49 -4.41 11.20
C PRO A 102 -3.12 -5.01 11.56
N GLY A 103 -2.04 -4.27 11.27
CA GLY A 103 -0.69 -4.70 11.64
C GLY A 103 -0.17 -4.16 12.99
N SER A 104 -0.88 -3.26 13.66
CA SER A 104 -0.47 -2.68 14.95
C SER A 104 -1.00 -3.51 16.11
N LEU A 105 -0.15 -3.89 17.07
CA LEU A 105 -0.55 -4.68 18.25
C LEU A 105 -1.72 -4.04 19.00
N GLY A 106 -1.67 -2.74 19.27
CA GLY A 106 -2.77 -2.05 19.97
C GLY A 106 -4.09 -2.08 19.18
N GLN A 107 -4.05 -1.88 17.84
CA GLN A 107 -5.27 -2.00 17.04
C GLN A 107 -5.79 -3.44 16.99
N LEU A 108 -4.89 -4.43 17.00
CA LEU A 108 -5.28 -5.83 17.05
C LEU A 108 -5.97 -6.19 18.38
N CYS A 109 -5.46 -5.68 19.50
CA CYS A 109 -6.14 -5.83 20.79
C CYS A 109 -7.57 -5.31 20.74
N ASP A 110 -7.77 -4.09 20.20
CA ASP A 110 -9.10 -3.50 20.07
C ASP A 110 -10.01 -4.33 19.15
N VAL A 111 -9.50 -4.74 17.99
CA VAL A 111 -10.27 -5.45 16.95
C VAL A 111 -10.61 -6.88 17.36
N LEU A 112 -9.69 -7.57 18.05
CA LEU A 112 -9.84 -8.95 18.48
C LEU A 112 -10.47 -9.09 19.87
N GLY A 113 -10.82 -7.97 20.53
CA GLY A 113 -11.45 -7.99 21.84
C GLY A 113 -10.56 -8.56 22.94
N VAL A 114 -9.26 -8.22 22.91
CA VAL A 114 -8.33 -8.58 24.01
C VAL A 114 -8.76 -7.85 25.28
N PRO A 115 -8.87 -8.54 26.45
CA PRO A 115 -9.28 -7.93 27.71
C PRO A 115 -8.40 -6.72 28.07
N GLN A 116 -8.98 -5.70 28.71
CA GLN A 116 -8.29 -4.43 28.98
C GLN A 116 -7.10 -4.56 29.94
N ASP A 117 -7.13 -5.53 30.84
CA ASP A 117 -6.03 -5.86 31.76
C ASP A 117 -4.81 -6.47 31.06
N LYS A 118 -5.01 -6.97 29.83
CA LYS A 118 -3.99 -7.54 28.95
C LYS A 118 -3.77 -6.71 27.68
N ALA A 119 -4.56 -5.67 27.47
CA ALA A 119 -4.44 -4.82 26.31
C ALA A 119 -3.28 -3.83 26.51
N LYS A 120 -2.70 -3.42 25.38
CA LYS A 120 -1.61 -2.43 25.36
C LYS A 120 -1.97 -1.14 26.10
N ASP A 121 -1.10 -0.73 27.02
CA ASP A 121 -1.27 0.52 27.80
C ASP A 121 -1.41 1.74 26.88
N LYS A 122 -2.50 2.49 27.04
CA LYS A 122 -2.78 3.72 26.26
C LYS A 122 -1.75 4.83 26.51
N ASP A 123 -1.11 4.87 27.69
CA ASP A 123 -0.02 5.80 28.03
C ASP A 123 1.34 5.33 27.52
N GLY A 124 1.47 4.12 27.04
CA GLY A 124 2.71 3.53 26.52
C GLY A 124 3.38 4.39 25.44
N LYS A 125 2.60 5.12 24.62
CA LYS A 125 3.17 6.07 23.64
C LYS A 125 4.02 7.17 24.29
N LYS A 126 3.65 7.64 25.49
CA LYS A 126 4.40 8.65 26.22
C LYS A 126 5.70 8.06 26.78
N LEU A 127 5.64 6.83 27.29
CA LEU A 127 6.81 6.11 27.81
C LEU A 127 7.80 5.80 26.69
N ILE A 128 7.32 5.30 25.55
CA ILE A 128 8.14 5.12 24.34
C ILE A 128 8.81 6.44 23.94
N GLN A 129 8.07 7.55 23.86
CA GLN A 129 8.67 8.83 23.50
C GLN A 129 9.71 9.31 24.50
N LEU A 130 9.53 8.98 25.78
CA LEU A 130 10.42 9.41 26.85
C LEU A 130 11.75 8.64 26.82
N PHE A 131 11.71 7.31 26.69
CA PHE A 131 12.88 6.46 26.87
C PHE A 131 13.54 6.00 25.56
N THR A 132 12.79 5.89 24.46
CA THR A 132 13.32 5.28 23.21
C THR A 132 13.89 6.30 22.21
N LYS A 133 13.75 7.60 22.49
CA LYS A 133 14.17 8.69 21.58
C LYS A 133 14.89 9.81 22.31
N PRO A 134 15.77 10.53 21.59
CA PRO A 134 16.33 11.78 22.13
C PRO A 134 15.23 12.78 22.48
N ARG A 135 15.35 13.43 23.62
CA ARG A 135 14.44 14.51 24.02
C ARG A 135 14.68 15.75 23.15
N PRO A 136 13.69 16.66 23.03
CA PRO A 136 13.81 17.92 22.30
C PRO A 136 15.08 18.70 22.65
N LYS A 137 15.66 19.39 21.65
CA LYS A 137 16.96 20.10 21.81
C LYS A 137 16.95 21.18 22.90
N ASN A 138 15.79 21.75 23.21
CA ASN A 138 15.60 22.75 24.26
C ASN A 138 15.50 22.19 25.68
N MET A 139 15.51 20.87 25.84
CA MET A 139 15.49 20.24 27.16
C MET A 139 16.90 20.08 27.71
N LYS A 140 17.06 20.30 29.04
CA LYS A 140 18.36 20.15 29.72
C LYS A 140 18.95 18.74 29.58
N LEU A 141 18.11 17.71 29.75
CA LEU A 141 18.49 16.33 29.59
C LEU A 141 18.12 15.85 28.17
N ARG A 142 19.09 15.35 27.42
CA ARG A 142 18.89 14.80 26.07
C ARG A 142 18.31 13.40 26.06
N ARG A 143 18.44 12.67 27.16
CA ARG A 143 17.98 11.30 27.33
C ARG A 143 17.35 11.13 28.72
N ALA A 144 16.21 10.47 28.78
CA ALA A 144 15.65 9.97 30.02
C ALA A 144 16.20 8.56 30.30
N THR A 145 16.52 8.28 31.54
CA THR A 145 17.04 6.98 31.99
C THR A 145 16.31 6.53 33.26
N ARG A 146 16.55 5.31 33.71
CA ARG A 146 15.97 4.78 34.94
C ARG A 146 16.35 5.60 36.19
N GLU A 147 17.56 6.22 36.17
CA GLU A 147 18.06 7.05 37.27
C GLU A 147 17.37 8.43 37.28
N THR A 148 17.09 8.98 36.10
CA THR A 148 16.49 10.31 35.98
C THR A 148 14.97 10.31 36.09
N HIS A 149 14.32 9.17 35.76
CA HIS A 149 12.85 9.00 35.74
C HIS A 149 12.46 7.63 36.30
N PRO A 150 12.76 7.30 37.56
CA PRO A 150 12.59 5.95 38.10
C PRO A 150 11.13 5.47 38.14
N GLY A 151 10.18 6.36 38.41
CA GLY A 151 8.76 6.01 38.44
C GLY A 151 8.21 5.66 37.03
N GLU A 152 8.55 6.45 36.04
CA GLU A 152 8.19 6.19 34.64
C GLU A 152 8.91 4.97 34.09
N TRP A 153 10.14 4.68 34.56
CA TRP A 153 10.88 3.47 34.18
C TRP A 153 10.18 2.20 34.64
N GLN A 154 9.69 2.17 35.89
CA GLN A 154 8.91 1.03 36.38
C GLN A 154 7.64 0.79 35.54
N ARG A 155 6.96 1.86 35.14
CA ARG A 155 5.82 1.77 34.22
C ARG A 155 6.24 1.30 32.83
N PHE A 156 7.44 1.66 32.38
CA PHE A 156 7.98 1.22 31.08
C PHE A 156 8.34 -0.28 31.11
N VAL A 157 8.87 -0.79 32.20
CA VAL A 157 9.08 -2.22 32.43
C VAL A 157 7.75 -2.99 32.40
N GLU A 158 6.73 -2.47 33.08
CA GLU A 158 5.39 -3.08 33.06
C GLU A 158 4.75 -3.00 31.67
N TYR A 159 4.97 -1.92 30.94
CA TYR A 159 4.55 -1.77 29.56
C TYR A 159 5.15 -2.87 28.65
N ALA A 160 6.46 -3.12 28.73
CA ALA A 160 7.13 -4.19 27.99
C ALA A 160 6.59 -5.59 28.34
N ARG A 161 6.25 -5.82 29.62
CA ARG A 161 5.60 -7.06 30.07
C ARG A 161 4.23 -7.24 29.39
N LEU A 162 3.41 -6.20 29.39
CA LEU A 162 2.06 -6.21 28.82
C LEU A 162 2.07 -6.40 27.28
N ASP A 163 3.08 -5.90 26.56
CA ASP A 163 3.17 -6.10 25.13
C ASP A 163 3.34 -7.59 24.76
N VAL A 164 4.08 -8.37 25.56
CA VAL A 164 4.20 -9.83 25.39
C VAL A 164 2.88 -10.55 25.73
N ASP A 165 2.21 -10.17 26.82
CA ASP A 165 0.90 -10.75 27.16
C ASP A 165 -0.15 -10.45 26.08
N ALA A 166 -0.20 -9.20 25.59
CA ALA A 166 -1.08 -8.79 24.49
C ALA A 166 -0.78 -9.58 23.21
N MET A 167 0.49 -9.82 22.90
CA MET A 167 0.91 -10.60 21.74
C MET A 167 0.44 -12.06 21.81
N ARG A 168 0.47 -12.70 22.99
CA ARG A 168 -0.06 -14.04 23.24
C ARG A 168 -1.56 -14.10 22.96
N ASP A 169 -2.32 -13.15 23.53
CA ASP A 169 -3.77 -13.09 23.34
C ASP A 169 -4.14 -12.81 21.89
N VAL A 170 -3.44 -11.91 21.21
CA VAL A 170 -3.60 -11.65 19.77
C VAL A 170 -3.34 -12.93 18.96
N TYR A 171 -2.26 -13.66 19.26
CA TYR A 171 -1.93 -14.91 18.58
C TYR A 171 -3.01 -15.97 18.79
N ALA A 172 -3.53 -16.10 20.02
CA ALA A 172 -4.59 -17.05 20.35
C ALA A 172 -5.91 -16.75 19.64
N ARG A 173 -6.18 -15.47 19.32
CA ARG A 173 -7.44 -15.01 18.71
C ARG A 173 -7.35 -14.85 17.19
N THR A 174 -6.14 -14.81 16.61
CA THR A 174 -5.96 -14.65 15.16
C THR A 174 -6.14 -15.99 14.43
N PRO A 175 -6.97 -16.06 13.38
CA PRO A 175 -7.11 -17.24 12.54
C PRO A 175 -5.77 -17.66 11.91
N ARG A 176 -5.67 -18.94 11.51
CA ARG A 176 -4.42 -19.50 10.95
C ARG A 176 -4.60 -20.15 9.57
N TRP A 177 -5.68 -19.83 8.86
CA TRP A 177 -5.99 -20.48 7.59
C TRP A 177 -4.92 -20.23 6.51
N ASN A 178 -4.23 -19.10 6.57
CA ASN A 178 -3.14 -18.74 5.69
C ASN A 178 -1.74 -19.00 6.27
N ASP A 179 -1.63 -19.50 7.50
CA ASP A 179 -0.35 -19.84 8.13
C ASP A 179 0.14 -21.20 7.64
N THR A 180 0.44 -21.30 6.35
CA THR A 180 0.89 -22.53 5.69
C THR A 180 2.41 -22.58 5.53
N GLY A 181 2.96 -23.78 5.33
CA GLY A 181 4.39 -23.94 5.07
C GLY A 181 4.86 -23.16 3.83
N SER A 182 4.01 -23.02 2.79
CA SER A 182 4.32 -22.23 1.60
C SER A 182 4.38 -20.74 1.91
N GLU A 183 3.41 -20.18 2.64
CA GLU A 183 3.41 -18.76 3.01
C GLU A 183 4.56 -18.41 3.97
N ARG A 184 4.87 -19.29 4.92
CA ARG A 184 6.06 -19.14 5.79
C ARG A 184 7.36 -19.13 4.97
N ALA A 185 7.48 -20.00 3.96
CA ALA A 185 8.64 -20.00 3.07
C ALA A 185 8.75 -18.73 2.23
N LEU A 186 7.63 -18.15 1.79
CA LEU A 186 7.60 -16.86 1.09
C LEU A 186 8.00 -15.71 2.01
N TRP A 187 7.51 -15.71 3.26
CA TRP A 187 7.90 -14.72 4.26
C TRP A 187 9.40 -14.76 4.56
N ARG A 188 10.00 -15.96 4.71
CA ARG A 188 11.46 -16.09 4.91
C ARG A 188 12.25 -15.47 3.78
N ARG A 189 11.86 -15.72 2.54
CA ARG A 189 12.47 -15.08 1.35
C ARG A 189 12.28 -13.57 1.33
N ASP A 190 11.16 -13.08 1.84
CA ASP A 190 10.95 -11.66 2.05
C ASP A 190 11.99 -11.08 3.02
N GLN A 191 12.22 -11.77 4.14
CA GLN A 191 13.24 -11.38 5.10
C GLN A 191 14.64 -11.38 4.46
N ASP A 192 14.98 -12.42 3.69
CA ASP A 192 16.26 -12.50 2.98
C ASP A 192 16.44 -11.35 1.98
N THR A 193 15.37 -10.99 1.26
CA THR A 193 15.38 -9.86 0.32
C THR A 193 15.56 -8.53 1.03
N ASN A 194 14.83 -8.30 2.13
CA ASN A 194 14.93 -7.09 2.93
C ASN A 194 16.29 -6.96 3.64
N ASP A 195 16.86 -8.06 4.12
CA ASP A 195 18.17 -8.10 4.76
C ASP A 195 19.31 -7.88 3.75
N ARG A 196 19.20 -8.44 2.55
CA ARG A 196 20.17 -8.21 1.47
C ARG A 196 20.14 -6.76 1.02
N GLY A 197 18.94 -6.21 0.79
CA GLY A 197 18.74 -4.86 0.32
C GLY A 197 19.37 -4.61 -1.06
N ILE A 198 19.32 -3.38 -1.53
CA ILE A 198 19.84 -2.93 -2.82
C ILE A 198 20.92 -1.88 -2.61
N ALA A 199 21.98 -1.89 -3.40
CA ALA A 199 23.03 -0.88 -3.34
C ALA A 199 22.53 0.48 -3.85
N VAL A 200 23.07 1.56 -3.29
CA VAL A 200 22.61 2.93 -3.50
C VAL A 200 23.76 3.85 -3.86
N ASP A 201 23.56 4.63 -4.92
CA ASP A 201 24.39 5.80 -5.24
C ASP A 201 23.97 6.99 -4.35
N ALA A 202 24.56 7.04 -3.15
CA ALA A 202 24.29 8.10 -2.19
C ALA A 202 24.90 9.45 -2.61
N GLU A 203 25.90 9.45 -3.48
CA GLU A 203 26.49 10.67 -4.04
C GLU A 203 25.47 11.36 -4.95
N LEU A 204 24.91 10.63 -5.91
CA LEU A 204 23.83 11.14 -6.76
C LEU A 204 22.69 11.72 -5.93
N ALA A 205 22.27 11.01 -4.87
CA ALA A 205 21.18 11.48 -4.02
C ALA A 205 21.50 12.80 -3.32
N ARG A 206 22.74 12.98 -2.81
CA ARG A 206 23.18 14.25 -2.19
C ARG A 206 23.31 15.37 -3.22
N SER A 207 23.90 15.08 -4.38
CA SER A 207 24.07 16.07 -5.46
C SER A 207 22.71 16.53 -5.98
N ALA A 208 21.77 15.62 -6.23
CA ALA A 208 20.41 15.98 -6.63
C ALA A 208 19.70 16.89 -5.61
N LEU A 209 19.87 16.65 -4.31
CA LEU A 209 19.32 17.56 -3.29
C LEU A 209 19.95 18.96 -3.37
N ARG A 210 21.26 19.07 -3.57
CA ARG A 210 21.92 20.37 -3.79
C ARG A 210 21.38 21.07 -5.03
N SER A 211 21.18 20.31 -6.13
CA SER A 211 20.59 20.84 -7.38
C SER A 211 19.18 21.37 -7.16
N PHE A 212 18.33 20.63 -6.44
CA PHE A 212 17.00 21.11 -6.06
C PHE A 212 17.04 22.39 -5.21
N GLU A 213 17.97 22.50 -4.28
CA GLU A 213 18.13 23.70 -3.45
C GLU A 213 18.59 24.91 -4.27
N ARG A 214 19.52 24.71 -5.23
CA ARG A 214 19.92 25.77 -6.18
C ARG A 214 18.75 26.20 -7.04
N ALA A 215 18.06 25.25 -7.69
CA ALA A 215 16.91 25.52 -8.53
C ALA A 215 15.79 26.24 -7.75
N SER A 216 15.49 25.80 -6.53
CA SER A 216 14.48 26.45 -5.68
C SER A 216 14.83 27.91 -5.36
N ARG A 217 16.11 28.21 -5.09
CA ARG A 217 16.56 29.61 -4.86
C ARG A 217 16.41 30.46 -6.13
N SER A 218 16.83 29.95 -7.28
CA SER A 218 16.71 30.64 -8.56
C SER A 218 15.24 30.91 -8.93
N LEU A 219 14.35 29.92 -8.78
CA LEU A 219 12.91 30.08 -9.01
C LEU A 219 12.27 31.05 -8.03
N ALA A 220 12.69 31.10 -6.77
CA ALA A 220 12.22 32.07 -5.77
C ALA A 220 12.66 33.51 -6.14
N ALA A 221 13.92 33.69 -6.54
CA ALA A 221 14.43 34.99 -6.99
C ALA A 221 13.66 35.48 -8.22
N LEU A 222 13.44 34.61 -9.21
CA LEU A 222 12.67 34.93 -10.42
C LEU A 222 11.22 35.28 -10.07
N THR A 223 10.56 34.53 -9.19
CA THR A 223 9.22 34.84 -8.71
C THR A 223 9.17 36.22 -8.05
N SER A 224 10.17 36.55 -7.23
CA SER A 224 10.26 37.86 -6.56
C SER A 224 10.40 38.99 -7.58
N VAL A 225 11.24 38.83 -8.60
CA VAL A 225 11.40 39.83 -9.68
C VAL A 225 10.11 40.02 -10.45
N LEU A 226 9.50 38.92 -10.91
CA LEU A 226 8.25 38.95 -11.69
C LEU A 226 7.06 39.56 -10.92
N THR A 227 7.06 39.44 -9.60
CA THR A 227 5.97 39.97 -8.75
C THR A 227 6.32 41.31 -8.09
N GLY A 228 7.46 41.95 -8.46
CA GLY A 228 7.89 43.19 -7.83
C GLY A 228 8.12 43.07 -6.32
N GLY A 229 8.49 41.88 -5.84
CA GLY A 229 8.71 41.58 -4.41
C GLY A 229 7.46 41.16 -3.64
N ALA A 230 6.29 41.15 -4.25
CA ALA A 230 5.05 40.75 -3.56
C ALA A 230 5.06 39.27 -3.13
N VAL A 231 5.71 38.41 -3.92
CA VAL A 231 5.88 36.99 -3.61
C VAL A 231 7.36 36.66 -3.59
N THR A 232 7.92 36.33 -2.44
CA THR A 232 9.37 36.12 -2.25
C THR A 232 9.79 34.63 -2.25
N ALA A 233 8.83 33.71 -2.29
CA ALA A 233 9.08 32.28 -2.39
C ALA A 233 7.96 31.56 -3.12
N THR A 234 8.31 30.61 -3.97
CA THR A 234 7.37 29.79 -4.74
C THR A 234 6.42 28.94 -3.88
N THR A 235 6.73 28.75 -2.59
CA THR A 235 5.89 28.04 -1.61
C THR A 235 4.79 28.91 -1.01
N GLN A 236 4.84 30.23 -1.18
CA GLN A 236 3.84 31.18 -0.68
C GLN A 236 2.59 31.18 -1.55
N ARG A 237 1.86 30.05 -1.53
CA ARG A 237 0.69 29.78 -2.37
C ARG A 237 -0.34 30.90 -2.31
N ASP A 238 -0.76 31.29 -1.10
CA ASP A 238 -1.86 32.23 -0.91
C ASP A 238 -1.48 33.64 -1.38
N LYS A 239 -0.21 34.04 -1.19
CA LYS A 239 0.30 35.30 -1.74
C LYS A 239 0.36 35.30 -3.27
N LEU A 240 0.71 34.17 -3.87
CA LEU A 240 0.72 34.06 -5.33
C LEU A 240 -0.71 34.14 -5.90
N ILE A 241 -1.67 33.47 -5.28
CA ILE A 241 -3.10 33.57 -5.68
C ILE A 241 -3.59 35.02 -5.56
N ALA A 242 -3.30 35.69 -4.44
CA ALA A 242 -3.68 37.07 -4.24
C ALA A 242 -3.06 38.01 -5.30
N TYR A 243 -1.75 37.85 -5.58
CA TYR A 243 -1.06 38.62 -6.59
C TYR A 243 -1.66 38.40 -8.00
N LEU A 244 -1.93 37.16 -8.38
CA LEU A 244 -2.54 36.88 -9.69
C LEU A 244 -3.92 37.51 -9.84
N ARG A 245 -4.74 37.44 -8.80
CA ARG A 245 -6.08 38.07 -8.79
C ARG A 245 -6.01 39.61 -8.84
N GLU A 246 -5.18 40.21 -7.95
CA GLU A 246 -5.18 41.67 -7.76
C GLU A 246 -4.37 42.44 -8.82
N ALA A 247 -3.23 41.85 -9.23
CA ALA A 247 -2.31 42.51 -10.15
C ALA A 247 -2.45 42.07 -11.61
N ARG A 248 -3.14 40.94 -11.88
CA ARG A 248 -3.24 40.33 -13.20
C ARG A 248 -4.65 39.95 -13.63
N ASP A 249 -5.66 40.26 -12.81
CA ASP A 249 -7.07 39.92 -13.06
C ASP A 249 -7.27 38.43 -13.42
N PHE A 250 -6.47 37.57 -12.77
CA PHE A 250 -6.50 36.14 -13.01
C PHE A 250 -6.99 35.39 -11.76
N GLU A 251 -8.17 34.77 -11.88
CA GLU A 251 -8.77 33.99 -10.81
C GLU A 251 -8.40 32.49 -10.88
N THR A 252 -7.99 31.95 -9.75
CA THR A 252 -7.79 30.51 -9.57
C THR A 252 -8.17 30.11 -8.15
N THR A 253 -8.78 28.93 -8.00
CA THR A 253 -9.23 28.41 -6.71
C THR A 253 -8.10 27.82 -5.88
N ASP A 254 -7.06 27.30 -6.56
CA ASP A 254 -5.91 26.67 -5.90
C ASP A 254 -4.68 26.64 -6.80
N MET A 255 -3.56 26.14 -6.26
CA MET A 255 -2.29 25.91 -6.95
C MET A 255 -1.92 24.42 -6.96
N ALA A 256 -2.92 23.54 -6.98
CA ALA A 256 -2.68 22.11 -7.09
C ALA A 256 -2.09 21.77 -8.47
N LYS A 257 -1.26 20.73 -8.53
CA LYS A 257 -0.57 20.33 -9.76
C LYS A 257 -1.52 20.13 -10.94
N GLY A 258 -2.71 19.57 -10.68
CA GLY A 258 -3.73 19.35 -11.71
C GLY A 258 -4.32 20.66 -12.24
N THR A 259 -4.72 21.56 -11.35
CA THR A 259 -5.28 22.88 -11.66
C THR A 259 -4.29 23.71 -12.47
N VAL A 260 -3.05 23.81 -11.99
CA VAL A 260 -1.98 24.54 -12.72
C VAL A 260 -1.72 23.94 -14.10
N ALA A 261 -1.64 22.61 -14.20
CA ALA A 261 -1.42 21.94 -15.48
C ALA A 261 -2.59 22.12 -16.45
N GLN A 262 -3.83 22.25 -15.97
CA GLN A 262 -5.01 22.53 -16.79
C GLN A 262 -4.97 23.96 -17.32
N VAL A 263 -4.73 24.94 -16.46
CA VAL A 263 -4.61 26.34 -16.83
C VAL A 263 -3.51 26.59 -17.86
N LEU A 264 -2.35 25.95 -17.69
CA LEU A 264 -1.22 26.08 -18.63
C LEU A 264 -1.50 25.54 -20.05
N ARG A 265 -2.58 24.77 -20.25
CA ARG A 265 -3.02 24.34 -21.60
C ARG A 265 -3.78 25.41 -22.35
N ASP A 266 -4.25 26.43 -21.67
CA ASP A 266 -4.94 27.53 -22.30
C ASP A 266 -3.94 28.38 -23.13
N GLY A 267 -4.09 28.37 -24.45
CA GLY A 267 -3.23 29.09 -25.38
C GLY A 267 -3.37 30.60 -25.30
N THR A 268 -4.44 31.10 -24.68
CA THR A 268 -4.75 32.53 -24.56
C THR A 268 -4.28 33.16 -23.27
N LEU A 269 -3.65 32.34 -22.36
CA LEU A 269 -3.19 32.79 -21.06
C LEU A 269 -2.15 33.92 -21.19
N ASP A 270 -2.30 34.97 -20.38
CA ASP A 270 -1.32 36.05 -20.28
C ASP A 270 0.09 35.52 -20.09
N PRO A 271 1.10 35.95 -20.86
CA PRO A 271 2.46 35.41 -20.79
C PRO A 271 3.10 35.49 -19.40
N HIS A 272 2.82 36.54 -18.62
CA HIS A 272 3.34 36.73 -17.30
C HIS A 272 2.69 35.77 -16.28
N VAL A 273 1.38 35.56 -16.39
CA VAL A 273 0.65 34.57 -15.62
C VAL A 273 1.18 33.17 -15.92
N ARG A 274 1.37 32.86 -17.21
CA ARG A 274 1.93 31.59 -17.68
C ARG A 274 3.29 31.34 -17.04
N GLU A 275 4.21 32.29 -17.11
CA GLU A 275 5.56 32.16 -16.57
C GLU A 275 5.53 31.90 -15.06
N LEU A 276 4.72 32.63 -14.28
CA LEU A 276 4.56 32.40 -12.85
C LEU A 276 3.99 31.01 -12.51
N LEU A 277 3.04 30.52 -13.31
CA LEU A 277 2.47 29.17 -13.13
C LEU A 277 3.47 28.07 -13.51
N GLU A 278 4.28 28.26 -14.55
CA GLU A 278 5.36 27.33 -14.93
C GLU A 278 6.43 27.26 -13.85
N ILE A 279 6.86 28.41 -13.30
CA ILE A 279 7.77 28.48 -12.16
C ILE A 279 7.17 27.73 -10.97
N ARG A 280 5.89 27.95 -10.67
CA ARG A 280 5.18 27.25 -9.59
C ARG A 280 5.13 25.75 -9.81
N GLN A 281 4.87 25.30 -11.03
CA GLN A 281 4.85 23.86 -11.39
C GLN A 281 6.23 23.22 -11.20
N GLN A 282 7.31 23.87 -11.64
CA GLN A 282 8.68 23.40 -11.44
C GLN A 282 9.06 23.31 -9.95
N ALA A 283 8.67 24.32 -9.16
CA ALA A 283 8.94 24.35 -7.73
C ALA A 283 8.11 23.34 -6.92
N ALA A 284 6.99 22.85 -7.46
CA ALA A 284 6.13 21.86 -6.81
C ALA A 284 6.63 20.41 -6.91
N ALA A 285 7.89 20.19 -7.29
CA ALA A 285 8.49 18.85 -7.37
C ALA A 285 8.47 18.16 -5.99
N THR A 286 7.94 16.94 -5.93
CA THR A 286 7.87 16.13 -4.71
C THR A 286 9.09 15.19 -4.53
N SER A 287 9.91 15.06 -5.55
CA SER A 287 11.05 14.15 -5.60
C SER A 287 12.16 14.43 -4.57
N PRO A 288 12.39 15.68 -4.07
CA PRO A 288 13.32 15.90 -2.97
C PRO A 288 13.02 15.05 -1.74
N SER A 289 11.74 14.78 -1.45
CA SER A 289 11.34 13.90 -0.35
C SER A 289 11.82 12.45 -0.54
N LYS A 290 11.89 11.95 -1.77
CA LYS A 290 12.42 10.63 -2.10
C LYS A 290 13.91 10.53 -1.84
N TYR A 291 14.70 11.52 -2.27
CA TYR A 291 16.13 11.57 -1.98
C TYR A 291 16.43 11.67 -0.49
N LYS A 292 15.67 12.50 0.24
CA LYS A 292 15.77 12.58 1.71
C LYS A 292 15.44 11.26 2.38
N ALA A 293 14.37 10.59 1.94
CA ALA A 293 13.99 9.27 2.47
C ALA A 293 15.07 8.23 2.19
N LEU A 294 15.67 8.23 0.98
CA LEU A 294 16.75 7.35 0.61
C LEU A 294 17.97 7.55 1.52
N LEU A 295 18.47 8.78 1.64
CA LEU A 295 19.63 9.11 2.46
C LEU A 295 19.41 8.86 3.94
N GLY A 296 18.17 9.03 4.42
CA GLY A 296 17.80 8.74 5.81
C GLY A 296 17.68 7.25 6.12
N ALA A 297 17.69 6.39 5.09
CA ALA A 297 17.46 4.95 5.24
C ALA A 297 18.64 4.08 4.76
N VAL A 298 19.57 4.65 4.00
CA VAL A 298 20.76 3.92 3.55
C VAL A 298 21.62 3.54 4.76
N CYS A 299 21.96 2.25 4.85
CA CYS A 299 22.81 1.69 5.89
C CYS A 299 24.27 2.08 5.70
N SER A 300 25.12 1.86 6.72
CA SER A 300 26.54 2.23 6.71
C SER A 300 27.34 1.57 5.57
N ASP A 301 26.88 0.40 5.09
CA ASP A 301 27.48 -0.33 3.96
C ASP A 301 26.95 0.12 2.57
N GLY A 302 26.23 1.24 2.49
CA GLY A 302 25.72 1.78 1.23
C GLY A 302 24.49 1.05 0.66
N ARG A 303 23.81 0.21 1.45
CA ARG A 303 22.63 -0.52 0.97
C ARG A 303 21.34 0.01 1.61
N LEU A 304 20.29 0.02 0.83
CA LEU A 304 18.91 0.31 1.29
C LEU A 304 18.20 -1.01 1.60
N ARG A 305 17.71 -1.14 2.84
CA ARG A 305 17.09 -2.35 3.37
C ARG A 305 15.68 -2.11 3.90
N GLY A 306 14.92 -3.19 4.10
CA GLY A 306 13.58 -3.11 4.72
C GLY A 306 12.56 -2.30 3.90
N THR A 307 12.67 -2.32 2.58
CA THR A 307 11.81 -1.53 1.69
C THR A 307 10.44 -2.15 1.44
N LEU A 308 10.21 -3.37 1.91
CA LEU A 308 9.03 -4.16 1.66
C LEU A 308 8.41 -4.67 2.98
N GLN A 309 7.08 -4.59 3.04
CA GLN A 309 6.26 -5.20 4.08
C GLN A 309 5.50 -6.38 3.48
N PHE A 310 5.83 -7.59 3.90
CA PHE A 310 5.12 -8.81 3.49
C PHE A 310 3.64 -8.71 3.85
N CYS A 311 2.75 -9.05 2.93
CA CYS A 311 1.30 -8.91 3.08
C CYS A 311 0.83 -7.51 3.52
N GLY A 312 1.63 -6.46 3.28
CA GLY A 312 1.29 -5.10 3.72
C GLY A 312 0.06 -4.49 3.05
N ALA A 313 -0.36 -5.03 1.90
CA ALA A 313 -1.69 -4.82 1.32
C ALA A 313 -2.62 -5.95 1.79
N ALA A 314 -3.01 -5.90 3.05
CA ALA A 314 -3.65 -6.98 3.79
C ALA A 314 -4.85 -7.62 3.08
N ARG A 315 -5.61 -6.85 2.28
CA ARG A 315 -6.80 -7.35 1.57
C ARG A 315 -6.48 -8.40 0.51
N THR A 316 -5.35 -8.26 -0.20
CA THR A 316 -4.95 -9.14 -1.32
C THR A 316 -3.70 -9.96 -1.00
N GLY A 317 -3.00 -9.61 0.09
CA GLY A 317 -1.74 -10.22 0.49
C GLY A 317 -0.54 -9.76 -0.34
N ARG A 318 -0.68 -8.71 -1.17
CA ARG A 318 0.45 -8.10 -1.86
C ARG A 318 1.36 -7.39 -0.87
N ASP A 319 2.64 -7.26 -1.22
CA ASP A 319 3.57 -6.46 -0.43
C ASP A 319 3.24 -4.97 -0.51
N ALA A 320 3.47 -4.27 0.59
CA ALA A 320 3.44 -2.82 0.61
C ALA A 320 4.87 -2.25 0.65
N GLY A 321 5.09 -1.19 -0.11
CA GLY A 321 6.36 -0.46 -0.04
C GLY A 321 6.50 0.30 1.27
N ARG A 322 7.72 0.30 1.78
CA ARG A 322 8.13 1.04 2.98
C ARG A 322 9.24 2.03 2.63
N ILE A 323 9.44 3.03 3.47
CA ILE A 323 10.55 3.97 3.42
C ILE A 323 10.60 4.71 2.06
N PHE A 324 11.46 4.29 1.17
CA PHE A 324 11.68 4.89 -0.14
C PHE A 324 10.58 4.56 -1.17
N GLN A 325 9.92 3.41 -1.00
CA GLN A 325 8.85 2.92 -1.87
C GLN A 325 9.24 2.95 -3.36
N PRO A 326 10.15 2.08 -3.81
CA PRO A 326 10.67 2.10 -5.19
C PRO A 326 9.59 1.85 -6.25
N GLN A 327 8.51 1.15 -5.92
CA GLN A 327 7.36 0.94 -6.81
C GLN A 327 6.59 2.23 -7.14
N ASN A 328 6.76 3.29 -6.35
CA ASN A 328 6.09 4.59 -6.52
C ASN A 328 7.02 5.67 -7.07
N LEU A 329 8.12 5.28 -7.71
CA LEU A 329 9.00 6.23 -8.38
C LEU A 329 8.36 6.77 -9.68
N PRO A 330 8.65 8.02 -10.08
CA PRO A 330 8.16 8.60 -11.32
C PRO A 330 8.50 7.70 -12.52
N ARG A 331 7.59 7.67 -13.51
CA ARG A 331 7.91 7.10 -14.82
C ARG A 331 8.68 8.14 -15.61
N THR A 332 9.73 7.70 -16.26
CA THR A 332 10.47 8.51 -17.23
C THR A 332 9.73 8.48 -18.58
N PRO A 333 9.68 9.59 -19.32
CA PRO A 333 9.22 9.60 -20.71
C PRO A 333 10.22 8.89 -21.62
N ASP A 334 9.76 8.46 -22.80
CA ASP A 334 10.56 7.66 -23.75
C ASP A 334 11.85 8.34 -24.20
N TRP A 335 11.83 9.67 -24.26
CA TRP A 335 13.03 10.46 -24.63
C TRP A 335 14.10 10.53 -23.52
N PHE A 336 13.78 10.18 -22.27
CA PHE A 336 14.73 10.09 -21.17
C PHE A 336 15.25 8.65 -21.09
N ASP A 337 15.96 8.27 -22.14
CA ASP A 337 16.57 6.96 -22.29
C ASP A 337 17.84 6.79 -21.44
N ASP A 338 18.53 5.69 -21.59
CA ASP A 338 19.70 5.36 -20.78
C ASP A 338 20.88 6.33 -21.02
N GLU A 339 21.04 6.85 -22.25
CA GLU A 339 22.09 7.79 -22.60
C GLU A 339 21.82 9.17 -21.98
N VAL A 340 20.62 9.70 -22.16
CA VAL A 340 20.19 10.98 -21.57
C VAL A 340 20.23 10.88 -20.04
N GLN A 341 19.85 9.74 -19.46
CA GLN A 341 19.94 9.51 -18.02
C GLN A 341 21.39 9.54 -17.54
N ALA A 342 22.32 8.88 -18.23
CA ALA A 342 23.73 8.85 -17.86
C ALA A 342 24.37 10.25 -17.90
N ILE A 343 24.09 11.02 -18.95
CA ILE A 343 24.53 12.43 -19.08
C ILE A 343 23.95 13.27 -17.94
N THR A 344 22.67 13.13 -17.67
CA THR A 344 22.00 13.88 -16.60
C THR A 344 22.56 13.56 -15.23
N ILE A 345 22.78 12.28 -14.92
CA ILE A 345 23.39 11.85 -13.64
C ILE A 345 24.82 12.41 -13.50
N SER A 346 25.61 12.36 -14.56
CA SER A 346 26.99 12.90 -14.56
C SER A 346 26.99 14.40 -14.30
N ALA A 347 26.11 15.15 -14.96
CA ALA A 347 25.94 16.59 -14.77
C ALA A 347 25.49 16.95 -13.33
N ILE A 348 24.51 16.20 -12.78
CA ILE A 348 24.07 16.40 -11.39
C ILE A 348 25.21 16.15 -10.40
N LYS A 349 26.02 15.12 -10.61
CA LYS A 349 27.17 14.84 -9.75
C LYS A 349 28.27 15.88 -9.86
N ALA A 350 28.48 16.44 -11.06
CA ALA A 350 29.43 17.49 -11.32
C ALA A 350 28.92 18.90 -10.94
N ASP A 351 27.68 19.02 -10.41
CA ASP A 351 27.03 20.29 -10.06
C ASP A 351 26.95 21.28 -11.24
N CYS A 352 26.78 20.79 -12.49
CA CYS A 352 26.70 21.58 -13.73
C CYS A 352 25.45 21.27 -14.57
N GLU A 353 24.41 20.69 -13.98
CA GLU A 353 23.17 20.29 -14.63
C GLU A 353 22.37 21.49 -15.21
N ASP A 354 22.52 22.67 -14.63
CA ASP A 354 21.89 23.90 -15.08
C ASP A 354 22.50 24.47 -16.37
N LEU A 355 23.74 24.07 -16.72
CA LEU A 355 24.34 24.38 -18.01
C LEU A 355 23.78 23.55 -19.17
N ILE A 356 23.16 22.43 -18.86
CA ILE A 356 22.62 21.46 -19.84
C ILE A 356 21.10 21.52 -19.90
N TRP A 357 20.43 21.71 -18.75
CA TRP A 357 18.99 21.59 -18.64
C TRP A 357 18.31 22.83 -18.06
N VAL A 358 17.31 23.34 -18.76
CA VAL A 358 16.49 24.47 -18.30
C VAL A 358 15.67 24.09 -17.07
N ASN A 359 15.06 22.89 -17.06
CA ASN A 359 14.24 22.42 -15.94
C ASN A 359 15.00 21.39 -15.08
N VAL A 360 15.91 21.90 -14.26
CA VAL A 360 16.75 21.09 -13.34
C VAL A 360 15.90 20.23 -12.41
N SER A 361 14.80 20.79 -11.85
CA SER A 361 13.93 20.06 -10.93
C SER A 361 13.30 18.82 -11.57
N GLU A 362 12.89 18.93 -12.83
CA GLU A 362 12.33 17.80 -13.57
C GLU A 362 13.39 16.72 -13.83
N ARG A 363 14.59 17.12 -14.27
CA ARG A 363 15.69 16.20 -14.55
C ARG A 363 16.13 15.44 -13.30
N CYS A 364 16.29 16.14 -12.18
CA CYS A 364 16.54 15.51 -10.90
C CYS A 364 15.38 14.55 -10.51
N SER A 365 14.14 14.92 -10.78
CA SER A 365 12.98 14.03 -10.49
C SER A 365 13.02 12.73 -11.30
N MET A 366 13.42 12.80 -12.57
CA MET A 366 13.58 11.63 -13.45
C MET A 366 14.75 10.75 -13.05
N SER A 367 15.81 11.33 -12.46
CA SER A 367 17.04 10.61 -12.08
C SER A 367 16.93 9.83 -10.76
N VAL A 368 15.84 9.94 -10.00
CA VAL A 368 15.66 9.25 -8.68
C VAL A 368 15.91 7.75 -8.78
N ARG A 369 15.45 7.11 -9.86
CA ARG A 369 15.62 5.67 -10.08
C ARG A 369 17.10 5.29 -10.27
N GLY A 370 17.90 6.17 -10.84
CA GLY A 370 19.34 5.99 -11.01
C GLY A 370 20.13 5.89 -9.70
N CYS A 371 19.52 6.26 -8.55
CA CYS A 371 20.13 6.00 -7.25
C CYS A 371 20.17 4.51 -6.88
N LEU A 372 19.35 3.65 -7.50
CA LEU A 372 19.37 2.22 -7.26
C LEU A 372 20.35 1.57 -8.22
N VAL A 373 21.46 1.06 -7.70
CA VAL A 373 22.57 0.52 -8.49
C VAL A 373 22.84 -0.94 -8.15
N ALA A 374 23.45 -1.66 -9.08
CA ALA A 374 23.97 -2.98 -8.79
C ALA A 374 25.18 -2.87 -7.85
N ALA A 375 25.38 -3.86 -7.00
CA ALA A 375 26.60 -3.94 -6.18
C ALA A 375 27.82 -4.14 -7.11
N GLU A 376 28.99 -3.77 -6.63
CA GLU A 376 30.25 -3.96 -7.35
C GLU A 376 30.42 -5.43 -7.81
N GLY A 377 30.83 -5.63 -9.06
CA GLY A 377 30.96 -6.95 -9.67
C GLY A 377 29.63 -7.64 -10.03
N HIS A 378 28.49 -6.94 -9.94
CA HIS A 378 27.17 -7.47 -10.26
C HIS A 378 26.46 -6.63 -11.31
N THR A 379 25.43 -7.21 -11.91
CA THR A 379 24.47 -6.50 -12.77
C THR A 379 23.03 -6.85 -12.37
N PHE A 380 22.07 -6.01 -12.76
CA PHE A 380 20.66 -6.31 -12.55
C PHE A 380 20.12 -7.24 -13.65
N ALA A 381 19.46 -8.31 -13.24
CA ALA A 381 18.49 -9.03 -14.07
C ALA A 381 17.10 -8.49 -13.71
N ILE A 382 16.47 -7.78 -14.63
CA ILE A 382 15.16 -7.15 -14.43
C ILE A 382 14.12 -7.95 -15.20
N ALA A 383 13.07 -8.39 -14.51
CA ALA A 383 11.95 -9.11 -15.11
C ALA A 383 10.62 -8.49 -14.69
N ASP A 384 9.67 -8.39 -15.62
CA ASP A 384 8.32 -7.89 -15.39
C ASP A 384 7.28 -8.90 -15.94
N LEU A 385 6.18 -9.05 -15.20
CA LEU A 385 5.04 -9.83 -15.65
C LEU A 385 4.06 -8.89 -16.38
N SER A 386 4.32 -8.68 -17.66
CA SER A 386 3.55 -7.75 -18.49
C SER A 386 2.05 -8.01 -18.42
N ASN A 387 1.28 -6.99 -18.02
CA ASN A 387 -0.18 -7.00 -17.92
C ASN A 387 -0.73 -8.18 -17.09
N ILE A 388 -0.07 -8.52 -15.98
CA ILE A 388 -0.41 -9.72 -15.20
C ILE A 388 -1.85 -9.72 -14.70
N GLU A 389 -2.37 -8.57 -14.23
CA GLU A 389 -3.76 -8.49 -13.77
C GLU A 389 -4.75 -8.72 -14.91
N GLY A 390 -4.51 -8.17 -16.09
CA GLY A 390 -5.33 -8.42 -17.29
C GLY A 390 -5.32 -9.89 -17.74
N ARG A 391 -4.17 -10.55 -17.66
CA ARG A 391 -4.00 -11.98 -17.97
C ARG A 391 -4.72 -12.86 -16.95
N VAL A 392 -4.54 -12.59 -15.68
CA VAL A 392 -5.19 -13.33 -14.59
C VAL A 392 -6.70 -13.16 -14.65
N LEU A 393 -7.20 -11.93 -14.87
CA LEU A 393 -8.64 -11.68 -15.01
C LEU A 393 -9.22 -12.44 -16.21
N ALA A 394 -8.55 -12.40 -17.36
CA ALA A 394 -9.00 -13.14 -18.54
C ALA A 394 -9.04 -14.66 -18.30
N TRP A 395 -8.02 -15.20 -17.63
CA TRP A 395 -7.96 -16.60 -17.25
C TRP A 395 -9.06 -17.00 -16.28
N GLY A 396 -9.24 -16.26 -15.18
CA GLY A 396 -10.27 -16.53 -14.17
C GLY A 396 -11.69 -16.40 -14.69
N ALA A 397 -11.92 -15.42 -15.56
CA ALA A 397 -13.20 -15.24 -16.23
C ALA A 397 -13.45 -16.25 -17.36
N GLY A 398 -12.42 -16.91 -17.88
CA GLY A 398 -12.51 -17.74 -19.08
C GLY A 398 -12.81 -16.92 -20.35
N GLU A 399 -12.25 -15.73 -20.46
CA GLU A 399 -12.40 -14.84 -21.63
C GLU A 399 -11.45 -15.29 -22.75
N GLN A 400 -11.85 -16.35 -23.48
CA GLN A 400 -10.98 -17.10 -24.36
C GLN A 400 -10.31 -16.24 -25.44
N TRP A 401 -11.04 -15.34 -26.10
CA TRP A 401 -10.47 -14.48 -27.13
C TRP A 401 -9.29 -13.63 -26.60
N LYS A 402 -9.41 -13.19 -25.35
CA LYS A 402 -8.39 -12.35 -24.70
C LYS A 402 -7.16 -13.18 -24.31
N ILE A 403 -7.39 -14.43 -23.89
CA ILE A 403 -6.30 -15.39 -23.62
C ILE A 403 -5.52 -15.67 -24.92
N GLU A 404 -6.22 -15.91 -26.03
CA GLU A 404 -5.58 -16.15 -27.32
C GLU A 404 -4.86 -14.89 -27.85
N ALA A 405 -5.42 -13.69 -27.64
CA ALA A 405 -4.75 -12.45 -27.99
C ALA A 405 -3.42 -12.27 -27.22
N PHE A 406 -3.40 -12.59 -25.92
CA PHE A 406 -2.16 -12.58 -25.13
C PHE A 406 -1.14 -13.61 -25.66
N LYS A 407 -1.58 -14.83 -25.97
CA LYS A 407 -0.69 -15.87 -26.53
C LYS A 407 -0.11 -15.48 -27.89
N ALA A 408 -0.92 -14.90 -28.78
CA ALA A 408 -0.47 -14.43 -30.08
C ALA A 408 0.56 -13.28 -29.92
N TYR A 409 0.29 -12.34 -29.03
CA TYR A 409 1.23 -11.26 -28.73
C TYR A 409 2.57 -11.79 -28.18
N ASP A 410 2.53 -12.77 -27.27
CA ASP A 410 3.74 -13.37 -26.68
C ASP A 410 4.60 -14.11 -27.72
N ARG A 411 3.99 -14.63 -28.80
CA ARG A 411 4.70 -15.24 -29.92
C ARG A 411 5.15 -14.22 -30.98
N GLY A 412 4.81 -12.94 -30.83
CA GLY A 412 5.07 -11.91 -31.84
C GLY A 412 4.17 -11.99 -33.07
N GLU A 413 3.07 -12.72 -33.00
CA GLU A 413 2.15 -13.01 -34.12
C GLU A 413 0.93 -12.09 -34.16
N GLY A 414 0.71 -11.28 -33.13
CA GLY A 414 -0.49 -10.44 -32.99
C GLY A 414 -0.21 -9.04 -32.48
N PRO A 415 -1.15 -8.09 -32.68
CA PRO A 415 -1.07 -6.75 -32.13
C PRO A 415 -1.20 -6.76 -30.59
N ASP A 416 -0.81 -5.66 -29.96
CA ASP A 416 -1.01 -5.53 -28.51
C ASP A 416 -2.50 -5.56 -28.12
N LEU A 417 -2.79 -6.04 -26.90
CA LEU A 417 -4.14 -6.23 -26.40
C LEU A 417 -5.02 -4.98 -26.51
N TYR A 418 -4.45 -3.79 -26.30
CA TYR A 418 -5.24 -2.56 -26.35
C TYR A 418 -5.76 -2.24 -27.75
N LYS A 419 -5.00 -2.62 -28.80
CA LYS A 419 -5.48 -2.54 -30.18
C LYS A 419 -6.60 -3.54 -30.43
N VAL A 420 -6.44 -4.79 -29.93
CA VAL A 420 -7.48 -5.83 -30.06
C VAL A 420 -8.77 -5.38 -29.35
N THR A 421 -8.68 -4.87 -28.14
CA THR A 421 -9.84 -4.37 -27.39
C THR A 421 -10.52 -3.19 -28.09
N ALA A 422 -9.75 -2.20 -28.57
CA ALA A 422 -10.29 -1.08 -29.31
C ALA A 422 -11.01 -1.54 -30.58
N GLY A 423 -10.41 -2.45 -31.34
CA GLY A 423 -11.01 -3.03 -32.54
C GLY A 423 -12.36 -3.70 -32.25
N ARG A 424 -12.44 -4.48 -31.17
CA ARG A 424 -13.70 -5.13 -30.75
C ARG A 424 -14.78 -4.14 -30.31
N ILE A 425 -14.41 -3.04 -29.67
CA ILE A 425 -15.35 -1.97 -29.28
C ILE A 425 -15.84 -1.21 -30.50
N LEU A 426 -14.93 -0.91 -31.43
CA LEU A 426 -15.21 -0.11 -32.63
C LEU A 426 -15.74 -0.93 -33.82
N GLY A 427 -15.70 -2.26 -33.73
CA GLY A 427 -16.13 -3.13 -34.84
C GLY A 427 -15.18 -3.12 -36.04
N LYS A 428 -13.85 -2.97 -35.82
CA LYS A 428 -12.83 -2.98 -36.89
C LYS A 428 -11.64 -3.87 -36.55
N GLU A 429 -10.82 -4.18 -37.55
CA GLU A 429 -9.63 -5.00 -37.37
C GLU A 429 -8.60 -4.27 -36.47
N ALA A 430 -7.90 -5.01 -35.64
CA ALA A 430 -6.93 -4.45 -34.69
C ALA A 430 -5.74 -3.75 -35.37
N VAL A 431 -5.41 -4.12 -36.61
CA VAL A 431 -4.34 -3.49 -37.40
C VAL A 431 -4.72 -2.07 -37.82
N ASP A 432 -6.02 -1.82 -38.04
CA ASP A 432 -6.56 -0.53 -38.47
C ASP A 432 -6.81 0.44 -37.31
N VAL A 433 -6.56 0.00 -36.06
CA VAL A 433 -6.71 0.83 -34.85
C VAL A 433 -5.57 1.83 -34.78
N THR A 434 -5.92 3.12 -34.82
CA THR A 434 -4.98 4.23 -34.69
C THR A 434 -4.35 4.31 -33.30
N LYS A 435 -3.27 5.09 -33.14
CA LYS A 435 -2.61 5.28 -31.85
C LYS A 435 -3.54 5.92 -30.82
N ASP A 436 -4.37 6.87 -31.23
CA ASP A 436 -5.32 7.57 -30.35
C ASP A 436 -6.49 6.66 -29.94
N GLU A 437 -7.04 5.89 -30.87
CA GLU A 437 -8.06 4.89 -30.56
C GLU A 437 -7.55 3.77 -29.66
N ARG A 438 -6.32 3.29 -29.90
CA ARG A 438 -5.65 2.36 -28.99
C ARG A 438 -5.60 2.89 -27.57
N GLN A 439 -5.34 4.20 -27.41
CA GLN A 439 -5.22 4.82 -26.10
C GLN A 439 -6.59 5.06 -25.45
N SER A 440 -7.53 5.68 -26.18
CA SER A 440 -8.83 6.10 -25.65
C SER A 440 -9.86 4.95 -25.59
N MET A 441 -9.90 4.10 -26.63
CA MET A 441 -10.89 3.02 -26.78
C MET A 441 -10.34 1.64 -26.40
N GLY A 442 -9.00 1.50 -26.25
CA GLY A 442 -8.35 0.26 -25.82
C GLY A 442 -7.87 0.34 -24.38
N LYS A 443 -6.83 1.13 -24.13
CA LYS A 443 -6.14 1.15 -22.83
C LYS A 443 -6.99 1.70 -21.70
N VAL A 444 -7.69 2.83 -21.91
CA VAL A 444 -8.52 3.44 -20.87
C VAL A 444 -9.66 2.50 -20.45
N PRO A 445 -10.48 1.93 -21.37
CA PRO A 445 -11.52 0.98 -21.00
C PRO A 445 -10.98 -0.29 -20.31
N GLU A 446 -9.84 -0.84 -20.77
CA GLU A 446 -9.23 -2.00 -20.12
C GLU A 446 -8.88 -1.75 -18.65
N LEU A 447 -8.36 -0.57 -18.35
CA LEU A 447 -7.98 -0.19 -16.98
C LEU A 447 -9.20 0.21 -16.13
N ALA A 448 -10.21 0.83 -16.73
CA ALA A 448 -11.38 1.36 -16.03
C ALA A 448 -12.48 0.32 -15.82
N CYS A 449 -12.77 -0.51 -16.85
CA CYS A 449 -13.96 -1.35 -16.86
C CYS A 449 -13.71 -2.77 -16.31
N GLY A 450 -12.45 -3.22 -16.22
CA GLY A 450 -12.09 -4.60 -15.85
C GLY A 450 -12.70 -5.07 -14.51
N PHE A 451 -12.96 -4.14 -13.61
CA PHE A 451 -13.52 -4.40 -12.28
C PHE A 451 -14.86 -3.68 -12.06
N GLN A 452 -15.73 -3.77 -13.07
CA GLN A 452 -17.10 -3.22 -13.04
C GLN A 452 -17.16 -1.67 -12.99
N GLY A 453 -16.04 -0.99 -13.33
CA GLY A 453 -16.02 0.46 -13.38
C GLY A 453 -16.99 1.03 -14.44
N GLY A 454 -17.50 2.21 -14.16
CA GLY A 454 -18.38 2.98 -15.03
C GLY A 454 -17.75 4.30 -15.45
N VAL A 455 -18.58 5.30 -15.75
CA VAL A 455 -18.18 6.65 -16.22
C VAL A 455 -17.14 7.29 -15.30
N GLY A 456 -17.36 7.26 -13.98
CA GLY A 456 -16.43 7.86 -13.03
C GLY A 456 -15.03 7.22 -13.07
N ALA A 457 -14.95 5.88 -13.11
CA ALA A 457 -13.67 5.18 -13.23
C ALA A 457 -12.98 5.49 -14.57
N PHE A 458 -13.75 5.57 -15.64
CA PHE A 458 -13.24 5.90 -16.98
C PHE A 458 -12.63 7.31 -17.01
N ARG A 459 -13.29 8.31 -16.42
CA ARG A 459 -12.77 9.68 -16.31
C ARG A 459 -11.46 9.74 -15.52
N VAL A 460 -11.41 9.04 -14.38
CA VAL A 460 -10.19 8.98 -13.55
C VAL A 460 -9.02 8.35 -14.32
N MET A 461 -9.25 7.25 -15.05
CA MET A 461 -8.19 6.54 -15.78
C MET A 461 -7.79 7.25 -17.09
N GLY A 462 -8.73 7.90 -17.76
CA GLY A 462 -8.50 8.64 -18.99
C GLY A 462 -7.84 10.00 -18.75
N GLY A 463 -8.17 10.63 -17.60
CA GLY A 463 -7.68 11.95 -17.24
C GLY A 463 -7.97 12.98 -18.32
N PRO A 464 -7.00 13.87 -18.63
CA PRO A 464 -7.19 14.95 -19.61
C PRO A 464 -7.60 14.49 -21.02
N ARG A 465 -7.31 13.26 -21.39
CA ARG A 465 -7.64 12.73 -22.74
C ARG A 465 -9.13 12.54 -22.97
N VAL A 466 -9.88 12.38 -21.90
CA VAL A 466 -11.33 12.12 -21.95
C VAL A 466 -12.14 13.25 -21.33
N GLU A 467 -11.49 14.36 -21.01
CA GLU A 467 -12.09 15.51 -20.34
C GLU A 467 -13.21 16.14 -21.19
N ALA A 468 -13.00 16.21 -22.51
CA ALA A 468 -13.98 16.74 -23.46
C ALA A 468 -15.15 15.79 -23.77
N MET A 469 -15.05 14.50 -23.40
CA MET A 469 -16.10 13.52 -23.68
C MET A 469 -17.30 13.73 -22.75
N GLN A 470 -18.51 13.62 -23.32
CA GLN A 470 -19.74 13.66 -22.55
C GLN A 470 -19.99 12.32 -21.85
N ASP A 471 -20.74 12.31 -20.73
CA ASP A 471 -21.01 11.09 -19.96
C ASP A 471 -21.70 10.01 -20.80
N HIS A 472 -22.62 10.39 -21.67
CA HIS A 472 -23.32 9.43 -22.55
C HIS A 472 -22.37 8.76 -23.56
N GLU A 473 -21.34 9.47 -24.07
CA GLU A 473 -20.32 8.90 -24.97
C GLU A 473 -19.48 7.87 -24.23
N ILE A 474 -19.07 8.19 -22.99
CA ILE A 474 -18.34 7.27 -22.11
C ILE A 474 -19.20 6.04 -21.78
N GLU A 475 -20.51 6.22 -21.51
CA GLU A 475 -21.41 5.09 -21.28
C GLU A 475 -21.48 4.14 -22.47
N VAL A 476 -21.51 4.65 -23.69
CA VAL A 476 -21.47 3.81 -24.92
C VAL A 476 -20.22 2.97 -24.95
N ILE A 477 -19.06 3.56 -24.63
CA ILE A 477 -17.78 2.83 -24.61
C ILE A 477 -17.78 1.78 -23.49
N VAL A 478 -18.25 2.11 -22.30
CA VAL A 478 -18.34 1.17 -21.16
C VAL A 478 -19.26 0.00 -21.49
N LYS A 479 -20.43 0.26 -22.13
CA LYS A 479 -21.37 -0.77 -22.60
C LYS A 479 -20.73 -1.62 -23.71
N GLY A 480 -20.02 -0.99 -24.64
CA GLY A 480 -19.26 -1.65 -25.72
C GLY A 480 -18.19 -2.60 -25.14
N TRP A 481 -17.42 -2.13 -24.17
CA TRP A 481 -16.43 -2.95 -23.48
C TRP A 481 -17.06 -4.17 -22.80
N ARG A 482 -18.14 -3.98 -22.04
CA ARG A 482 -18.86 -5.07 -21.36
C ARG A 482 -19.40 -6.10 -22.37
N LYS A 483 -19.91 -5.65 -23.53
CA LYS A 483 -20.35 -6.53 -24.64
C LYS A 483 -19.18 -7.31 -25.22
N ALA A 484 -18.00 -6.70 -25.33
CA ALA A 484 -16.78 -7.35 -25.84
C ALA A 484 -16.17 -8.34 -24.81
N HIS A 485 -16.52 -8.21 -23.52
CA HIS A 485 -15.99 -9.03 -22.42
C HIS A 485 -17.12 -9.73 -21.63
N PRO A 486 -17.95 -10.57 -22.27
CA PRO A 486 -19.13 -11.14 -21.63
C PRO A 486 -18.80 -12.11 -20.49
N ARG A 487 -17.68 -12.83 -20.59
CA ARG A 487 -17.23 -13.77 -19.56
C ARG A 487 -16.69 -13.04 -18.33
N THR A 488 -15.99 -11.95 -18.55
CA THR A 488 -15.49 -11.09 -17.46
C THR A 488 -16.65 -10.44 -16.72
N THR A 489 -17.65 -9.95 -17.45
CA THR A 489 -18.86 -9.36 -16.86
C THR A 489 -19.63 -10.41 -16.06
N ALA A 490 -19.83 -11.62 -16.59
CA ALA A 490 -20.46 -12.72 -15.87
C ALA A 490 -19.69 -13.11 -14.59
N PHE A 491 -18.35 -13.09 -14.64
CA PHE A 491 -17.52 -13.45 -13.51
C PHE A 491 -17.74 -12.54 -12.29
N TRP A 492 -17.94 -11.22 -12.50
CA TRP A 492 -18.27 -10.31 -11.38
C TRP A 492 -19.55 -10.72 -10.67
N TYR A 493 -20.61 -11.00 -11.43
CA TYR A 493 -21.91 -11.39 -10.87
C TYR A 493 -21.90 -12.79 -10.26
N ASP A 494 -21.09 -13.71 -10.83
CA ASP A 494 -20.91 -15.05 -10.27
C ASP A 494 -20.24 -14.97 -8.88
N LEU A 495 -19.18 -14.14 -8.74
CA LEU A 495 -18.51 -13.91 -7.46
C LEU A 495 -19.43 -13.25 -6.44
N GLU A 496 -20.23 -12.26 -6.84
CA GLU A 496 -21.17 -11.59 -5.95
C GLU A 496 -22.27 -12.55 -5.47
N ARG A 497 -22.83 -13.32 -6.37
CA ARG A 497 -23.86 -14.33 -6.06
C ARG A 497 -23.35 -15.37 -5.07
N ALA A 498 -22.17 -15.96 -5.34
CA ALA A 498 -21.57 -16.95 -4.45
C ALA A 498 -21.23 -16.36 -3.07
N CYS A 499 -20.76 -15.12 -3.04
CA CYS A 499 -20.50 -14.38 -1.80
C CYS A 499 -21.78 -14.21 -0.97
N LYS A 500 -22.90 -13.75 -1.59
CA LYS A 500 -24.19 -13.60 -0.92
C LYS A 500 -24.75 -14.95 -0.44
N GLN A 501 -24.61 -16.00 -1.25
CA GLN A 501 -25.03 -17.35 -0.86
C GLN A 501 -24.28 -17.85 0.37
N ALA A 502 -22.96 -17.63 0.44
CA ALA A 502 -22.15 -18.03 1.58
C ALA A 502 -22.53 -17.26 2.86
N ILE A 503 -22.83 -15.95 2.74
CA ILE A 503 -23.24 -15.14 3.90
C ILE A 503 -24.60 -15.59 4.42
N ASN A 504 -25.53 -15.93 3.53
CA ASN A 504 -26.88 -16.36 3.91
C ASN A 504 -26.93 -17.82 4.40
N ASN A 505 -25.91 -18.64 4.11
CA ASN A 505 -25.82 -20.05 4.49
C ASN A 505 -24.47 -20.35 5.15
N PRO A 506 -24.22 -19.85 6.38
CA PRO A 506 -22.95 -20.09 7.07
C PRO A 506 -22.71 -21.61 7.25
N GLY A 507 -21.48 -22.05 6.95
CA GLY A 507 -21.08 -23.46 6.97
C GLY A 507 -21.08 -24.14 5.61
N ASP A 508 -21.85 -23.63 4.66
CA ASP A 508 -21.85 -24.14 3.27
C ASP A 508 -20.78 -23.46 2.42
N SER A 509 -20.40 -24.13 1.33
CA SER A 509 -19.39 -23.67 0.38
C SER A 509 -19.98 -23.45 -1.01
N PHE A 510 -19.68 -22.32 -1.63
CA PHE A 510 -20.19 -21.93 -2.94
C PHE A 510 -19.05 -21.66 -3.90
N ALA A 511 -18.92 -22.52 -4.90
CA ALA A 511 -17.89 -22.45 -5.92
C ALA A 511 -18.26 -21.51 -7.06
N VAL A 512 -17.29 -20.74 -7.53
CA VAL A 512 -17.35 -20.00 -8.78
C VAL A 512 -16.36 -20.63 -9.74
N ARG A 513 -16.86 -21.54 -10.57
CA ARG A 513 -16.05 -22.37 -11.43
C ARG A 513 -14.96 -23.07 -10.57
N ASP A 514 -13.78 -23.32 -11.14
CA ASP A 514 -12.62 -23.82 -10.38
C ASP A 514 -11.72 -22.67 -9.87
N MET A 515 -12.25 -21.42 -9.85
CA MET A 515 -11.45 -20.23 -9.63
C MET A 515 -11.57 -19.65 -8.24
N ALA A 516 -12.73 -19.79 -7.61
CA ALA A 516 -12.95 -19.33 -6.25
C ALA A 516 -13.97 -20.18 -5.51
N VAL A 517 -13.83 -20.32 -4.21
CA VAL A 517 -14.86 -20.93 -3.34
C VAL A 517 -15.09 -19.97 -2.18
N PHE A 518 -16.36 -19.62 -1.95
CA PHE A 518 -16.79 -18.82 -0.81
C PHE A 518 -17.39 -19.69 0.27
N ASP A 519 -17.02 -19.43 1.51
CA ASP A 519 -17.63 -19.98 2.70
C ASP A 519 -17.69 -18.95 3.84
N VAL A 520 -18.57 -19.14 4.80
CA VAL A 520 -18.60 -18.37 6.05
C VAL A 520 -18.40 -19.34 7.20
N VAL A 521 -17.33 -19.12 7.97
CA VAL A 521 -16.97 -19.98 9.09
C VAL A 521 -16.64 -19.14 10.33
N PRO A 522 -16.89 -19.67 11.54
CA PRO A 522 -16.41 -19.05 12.77
C PRO A 522 -14.89 -19.27 12.93
N ASP A 523 -14.22 -18.31 13.55
CA ASP A 523 -12.89 -18.54 14.11
C ASP A 523 -13.00 -19.19 15.50
N GLN A 524 -11.84 -19.37 16.16
CA GLN A 524 -11.76 -19.95 17.50
C GLN A 524 -12.44 -19.12 18.60
N THR A 525 -12.82 -17.87 18.32
CA THR A 525 -13.57 -16.99 19.23
C THR A 525 -15.06 -16.97 18.94
N GLY A 526 -15.51 -17.63 17.86
CA GLY A 526 -16.89 -17.62 17.37
C GLY A 526 -17.21 -16.47 16.43
N ARG A 527 -16.24 -15.62 16.08
CA ARG A 527 -16.41 -14.54 15.12
C ARG A 527 -16.55 -15.11 13.71
N LEU A 528 -17.54 -14.64 12.96
CA LEU A 528 -17.78 -15.10 11.59
C LEU A 528 -16.85 -14.42 10.59
N TRP A 529 -16.35 -15.21 9.63
CA TRP A 529 -15.48 -14.78 8.55
C TRP A 529 -16.00 -15.30 7.22
N LEU A 530 -16.25 -14.40 6.29
CA LEU A 530 -16.36 -14.77 4.89
C LEU A 530 -14.94 -15.00 4.36
N ARG A 531 -14.73 -16.15 3.73
CA ARG A 531 -13.45 -16.48 3.08
C ARG A 531 -13.69 -16.72 1.60
N MET A 532 -12.76 -16.24 0.79
CA MET A 532 -12.66 -16.56 -0.64
C MET A 532 -11.40 -17.38 -0.85
N LYS A 533 -11.53 -18.68 -1.07
CA LYS A 533 -10.41 -19.57 -1.39
C LYS A 533 -9.95 -19.34 -2.81
N LEU A 534 -8.67 -19.13 -3.01
CA LEU A 534 -7.99 -18.93 -4.29
C LEU A 534 -7.51 -20.26 -4.89
N PRO A 535 -7.17 -20.33 -6.20
CA PRO A 535 -6.59 -21.52 -6.82
C PRO A 535 -5.29 -22.01 -6.15
N SER A 536 -4.53 -21.11 -5.53
CA SER A 536 -3.33 -21.43 -4.74
C SER A 536 -3.62 -22.14 -3.41
N GLY A 537 -4.88 -22.21 -2.98
CA GLY A 537 -5.30 -22.69 -1.68
C GLY A 537 -5.30 -21.63 -0.56
N ARG A 538 -4.77 -20.44 -0.82
CA ARG A 538 -4.81 -19.30 0.09
C ARG A 538 -6.21 -18.70 0.15
N TYR A 539 -6.55 -18.04 1.27
CA TYR A 539 -7.84 -17.37 1.48
C TYR A 539 -7.70 -15.85 1.49
N LEU A 540 -8.63 -15.16 0.86
CA LEU A 540 -8.94 -13.77 1.19
C LEU A 540 -10.01 -13.78 2.28
N CYS A 541 -9.78 -13.03 3.36
CA CYS A 541 -10.58 -13.09 4.57
C CYS A 541 -11.29 -11.76 4.81
N TYR A 542 -12.60 -11.83 5.10
CA TYR A 542 -13.47 -10.68 5.31
C TYR A 542 -14.25 -10.89 6.62
N PRO A 543 -13.81 -10.30 7.74
CA PRO A 543 -14.45 -10.49 9.04
C PRO A 543 -15.79 -9.78 9.14
N ASP A 544 -16.68 -10.36 9.95
CA ASP A 544 -18.05 -9.85 10.21
C ASP A 544 -18.82 -9.52 8.92
N PRO A 545 -18.97 -10.49 7.99
CA PRO A 545 -19.70 -10.26 6.75
C PRO A 545 -21.18 -10.03 7.03
N GLU A 546 -21.78 -9.12 6.27
CA GLU A 546 -23.19 -8.75 6.41
C GLU A 546 -23.78 -8.38 5.05
N ILE A 547 -25.04 -8.74 4.83
CA ILE A 547 -25.85 -8.22 3.74
C ILE A 547 -26.88 -7.28 4.34
N SER A 548 -26.92 -6.05 3.88
CA SER A 548 -27.87 -5.03 4.30
C SER A 548 -28.62 -4.45 3.11
N GLN A 549 -29.82 -4.02 3.35
CA GLN A 549 -30.61 -3.18 2.44
C GLN A 549 -31.08 -1.96 3.23
N GLU A 550 -31.33 -0.86 2.53
CA GLU A 550 -31.88 0.34 3.15
C GLU A 550 -33.31 0.09 3.62
N ASP A 551 -33.65 0.63 4.78
CA ASP A 551 -35.01 0.63 5.27
C ASP A 551 -35.91 1.47 4.36
N CYS A 552 -37.10 0.99 4.09
CA CYS A 552 -38.07 1.74 3.32
C CYS A 552 -38.50 2.98 4.12
N GLU A 553 -38.16 4.16 3.64
CA GLU A 553 -38.50 5.43 4.29
C GLU A 553 -39.99 5.60 4.55
N ARG A 554 -40.83 5.03 3.67
CA ARG A 554 -42.29 5.17 3.78
C ARG A 554 -42.92 4.38 4.95
N CYS A 555 -42.35 3.25 5.28
CA CYS A 555 -42.82 2.40 6.39
C CYS A 555 -41.78 2.22 7.49
N GLU A 556 -40.68 2.99 7.44
CA GLU A 556 -39.57 2.96 8.41
C GLU A 556 -39.05 1.53 8.68
N GLY A 557 -38.99 0.72 7.63
CA GLY A 557 -38.53 -0.66 7.70
C GLY A 557 -39.61 -1.67 8.14
N ALA A 558 -40.79 -1.25 8.54
CA ALA A 558 -41.84 -2.16 9.04
C ALA A 558 -42.50 -3.05 7.96
N GLY A 559 -42.36 -2.72 6.69
CA GLY A 559 -43.01 -3.40 5.57
C GLY A 559 -44.51 -3.16 5.47
N LYS A 560 -45.10 -2.67 6.52
CA LYS A 560 -46.56 -2.47 6.68
C LYS A 560 -46.83 -1.14 7.38
N PHE A 561 -48.03 -0.60 7.18
CA PHE A 561 -48.49 0.56 7.94
C PHE A 561 -50.01 0.52 8.16
N PRO A 562 -50.49 1.11 9.28
CA PRO A 562 -51.90 1.21 9.54
C PRO A 562 -52.55 2.24 8.59
N PHE A 563 -53.77 1.94 8.13
CA PHE A 563 -54.64 2.88 7.43
C PHE A 563 -56.06 2.72 7.89
N VAL A 564 -56.84 3.77 7.86
CA VAL A 564 -58.25 3.74 8.26
C VAL A 564 -59.11 3.67 7.00
N HIS A 565 -59.97 2.65 6.91
CA HIS A 565 -60.96 2.51 5.85
C HIS A 565 -62.32 2.29 6.49
N GLU A 566 -63.26 3.16 6.17
CA GLU A 566 -64.63 3.15 6.74
C GLU A 566 -64.67 3.15 8.29
N GLY A 567 -63.74 3.91 8.92
CA GLY A 567 -63.66 4.01 10.38
C GLY A 567 -63.03 2.81 11.10
N VAL A 568 -62.55 1.81 10.35
CA VAL A 568 -61.87 0.62 10.89
C VAL A 568 -60.38 0.70 10.57
N GLU A 569 -59.54 0.56 11.59
CA GLU A 569 -58.07 0.48 11.44
C GLU A 569 -57.71 -0.87 10.81
N ARG A 570 -57.01 -0.83 9.68
CA ARG A 570 -56.48 -2.00 8.95
C ARG A 570 -55.01 -1.86 8.76
N ILE A 571 -54.30 -2.98 8.59
CA ILE A 571 -52.86 -3.03 8.25
C ILE A 571 -52.76 -3.40 6.77
N MET A 572 -52.03 -2.59 6.00
CA MET A 572 -51.73 -2.91 4.61
C MET A 572 -50.21 -3.02 4.39
N GLU A 573 -49.84 -3.83 3.41
CA GLU A 573 -48.46 -3.89 2.96
C GLU A 573 -48.02 -2.56 2.36
N CYS A 574 -46.81 -2.15 2.65
CA CYS A 574 -46.23 -0.92 2.10
C CYS A 574 -46.09 -1.05 0.58
N PRO A 575 -46.79 -0.25 -0.23
CA PRO A 575 -46.71 -0.37 -1.69
C PRO A 575 -45.38 0.11 -2.25
N HIS A 576 -44.60 0.87 -1.46
CA HIS A 576 -43.26 1.35 -1.87
C HIS A 576 -42.21 0.24 -1.83
N CYS A 577 -42.27 -0.66 -0.86
CA CYS A 577 -41.32 -1.78 -0.72
C CYS A 577 -42.00 -3.16 -0.95
N GLY A 578 -43.26 -3.21 -1.35
CA GLY A 578 -44.00 -4.46 -1.57
C GLY A 578 -44.06 -5.35 -0.34
N GLY A 579 -44.16 -4.74 0.86
CA GLY A 579 -44.26 -5.47 2.14
C GLY A 579 -42.89 -5.92 2.72
N SER A 580 -41.77 -5.76 2.01
CA SER A 580 -40.44 -6.22 2.47
C SER A 580 -39.86 -5.38 3.62
N GLY A 581 -40.29 -4.14 3.78
CA GLY A 581 -39.69 -3.17 4.69
C GLY A 581 -38.37 -2.59 4.19
N LYS A 582 -37.82 -3.10 3.08
CA LYS A 582 -36.53 -2.75 2.54
C LYS A 582 -36.64 -2.20 1.12
N ILE A 583 -35.72 -1.31 0.74
CA ILE A 583 -35.62 -0.74 -0.61
C ILE A 583 -34.17 -0.76 -1.07
N GLY A 584 -33.98 -0.54 -2.36
CA GLY A 584 -32.63 -0.50 -2.94
C GLY A 584 -32.02 -1.89 -3.16
N TRP A 585 -30.70 -1.89 -3.39
CA TRP A 585 -29.97 -3.10 -3.68
C TRP A 585 -29.34 -3.68 -2.40
N GLU A 586 -29.32 -5.01 -2.30
CA GLU A 586 -28.55 -5.69 -1.26
C GLU A 586 -27.07 -5.31 -1.35
N GLN A 587 -26.55 -4.75 -0.28
CA GLN A 587 -25.17 -4.34 -0.16
C GLN A 587 -24.39 -5.31 0.73
N ILE A 588 -23.32 -5.88 0.18
CA ILE A 588 -22.40 -6.71 0.95
C ILE A 588 -21.42 -5.78 1.68
N SER A 589 -21.23 -6.04 2.97
CA SER A 589 -20.27 -5.32 3.79
C SER A 589 -19.49 -6.25 4.73
N TYR A 590 -18.35 -5.79 5.22
CA TYR A 590 -17.48 -6.50 6.16
C TYR A 590 -16.64 -5.52 6.96
N MET A 591 -16.05 -5.96 8.05
CA MET A 591 -15.12 -5.14 8.82
C MET A 591 -13.71 -5.18 8.20
N GLY A 592 -13.04 -4.04 8.13
CA GLY A 592 -11.70 -3.97 7.53
C GLY A 592 -11.01 -2.63 7.73
N VAL A 593 -9.72 -2.58 7.38
CA VAL A 593 -8.95 -1.33 7.40
C VAL A 593 -9.30 -0.47 6.19
N ASN A 594 -9.87 0.70 6.42
CA ASN A 594 -10.15 1.67 5.37
C ASN A 594 -8.83 2.24 4.80
N GLN A 595 -8.67 2.20 3.48
CA GLN A 595 -7.40 2.59 2.81
C GLN A 595 -7.05 4.07 2.98
N TYR A 596 -8.05 4.94 3.09
CA TYR A 596 -7.87 6.39 3.20
C TYR A 596 -7.68 6.84 4.64
N THR A 597 -8.59 6.42 5.53
CA THR A 597 -8.57 6.85 6.94
C THR A 597 -7.63 6.02 7.82
N ARG A 598 -7.19 4.86 7.33
CA ARG A 598 -6.39 3.87 8.08
C ARG A 598 -7.07 3.33 9.34
N LYS A 599 -8.37 3.58 9.50
CA LYS A 599 -9.17 3.10 10.63
C LYS A 599 -9.85 1.78 10.28
N TRP A 600 -10.10 0.98 11.32
CA TRP A 600 -10.95 -0.20 11.24
C TRP A 600 -12.41 0.26 11.13
N ALA A 601 -13.11 -0.18 10.12
CA ALA A 601 -14.46 0.28 9.81
C ALA A 601 -15.22 -0.76 8.99
N ARG A 602 -16.53 -0.63 8.90
CA ARG A 602 -17.36 -1.38 7.98
C ARG A 602 -17.15 -0.86 6.56
N LEU A 603 -16.87 -1.78 5.64
CA LEU A 603 -16.53 -1.50 4.25
C LEU A 603 -17.50 -2.24 3.34
N SER A 604 -18.04 -1.55 2.35
CA SER A 604 -18.88 -2.16 1.32
C SER A 604 -18.06 -2.86 0.25
N THR A 605 -18.63 -3.91 -0.34
CA THR A 605 -18.06 -4.60 -1.50
C THR A 605 -19.15 -5.03 -2.47
N TYR A 606 -18.74 -5.40 -3.67
CA TYR A 606 -19.60 -5.84 -4.78
C TYR A 606 -18.80 -6.72 -5.74
N GLY A 607 -19.42 -7.32 -6.72
CA GLY A 607 -18.80 -8.28 -7.61
C GLY A 607 -17.53 -7.82 -8.28
N GLY A 608 -17.50 -6.60 -8.80
CA GLY A 608 -16.29 -6.02 -9.40
C GLY A 608 -15.14 -5.85 -8.41
N LYS A 609 -15.44 -5.48 -7.15
CA LYS A 609 -14.43 -5.35 -6.10
C LYS A 609 -13.91 -6.71 -5.63
N LEU A 610 -14.77 -7.71 -5.59
CA LEU A 610 -14.35 -9.09 -5.31
C LEU A 610 -13.46 -9.63 -6.45
N ALA A 611 -13.80 -9.33 -7.72
CA ALA A 611 -12.98 -9.69 -8.86
C ALA A 611 -11.62 -8.98 -8.86
N GLU A 612 -11.55 -7.69 -8.47
CA GLU A 612 -10.30 -6.97 -8.29
C GLU A 612 -9.42 -7.64 -7.22
N ASN A 613 -9.99 -7.91 -6.05
CA ASN A 613 -9.27 -8.55 -4.95
C ASN A 613 -8.77 -9.95 -5.35
N TRP A 614 -9.60 -10.74 -6.01
CA TRP A 614 -9.23 -12.06 -6.53
C TRP A 614 -8.08 -11.97 -7.54
N THR A 615 -8.22 -11.09 -8.55
CA THR A 615 -7.22 -10.90 -9.61
C THR A 615 -5.87 -10.48 -9.04
N GLN A 616 -5.86 -9.50 -8.15
CA GLN A 616 -4.64 -9.01 -7.52
C GLN A 616 -3.98 -10.06 -6.63
N ALA A 617 -4.78 -10.85 -5.93
CA ALA A 617 -4.28 -11.90 -5.06
C ALA A 617 -3.69 -13.08 -5.87
N VAL A 618 -4.36 -13.49 -6.94
CA VAL A 618 -3.84 -14.54 -7.83
C VAL A 618 -2.60 -14.06 -8.58
N ALA A 619 -2.59 -12.80 -9.06
CA ALA A 619 -1.41 -12.21 -9.68
C ALA A 619 -0.21 -12.19 -8.72
N ARG A 620 -0.44 -11.91 -7.42
CA ARG A 620 0.58 -12.04 -6.37
C ARG A 620 1.09 -13.48 -6.26
N ASP A 621 0.22 -14.46 -6.25
CA ASP A 621 0.62 -15.87 -6.11
C ASP A 621 1.43 -16.35 -7.33
N VAL A 622 1.07 -15.94 -8.55
CA VAL A 622 1.84 -16.18 -9.78
C VAL A 622 3.22 -15.51 -9.71
N PHE A 623 3.27 -14.24 -9.28
CA PHE A 623 4.51 -13.50 -9.12
C PHE A 623 5.48 -14.18 -8.14
N PHE A 624 5.01 -14.59 -6.98
CA PHE A 624 5.83 -15.31 -6.00
C PHE A 624 6.27 -16.69 -6.50
N SER A 625 5.48 -17.37 -7.33
CA SER A 625 5.89 -18.60 -8.00
C SER A 625 7.05 -18.36 -8.97
N GLY A 626 6.99 -17.26 -9.74
CA GLY A 626 8.09 -16.81 -10.61
C GLY A 626 9.35 -16.49 -9.83
N MET A 627 9.24 -15.75 -8.74
CA MET A 627 10.36 -15.44 -7.83
C MET A 627 11.01 -16.70 -7.25
N ARG A 628 10.20 -17.70 -6.87
CA ARG A 628 10.75 -18.99 -6.38
C ARG A 628 11.63 -19.63 -7.44
N ARG A 629 11.20 -19.66 -8.70
CA ARG A 629 11.98 -20.20 -9.83
C ARG A 629 13.27 -19.42 -10.05
N ALA A 630 13.22 -18.07 -9.98
CA ALA A 630 14.40 -17.23 -10.11
C ALA A 630 15.44 -17.54 -9.02
N VAL A 631 15.01 -17.66 -7.75
CA VAL A 631 15.91 -18.03 -6.64
C VAL A 631 16.50 -19.43 -6.83
N GLN A 632 15.69 -20.40 -7.30
CA GLN A 632 16.16 -21.76 -7.61
C GLN A 632 17.19 -21.77 -8.75
N ALA A 633 17.09 -20.83 -9.69
CA ALA A 633 18.05 -20.62 -10.78
C ALA A 633 19.30 -19.83 -10.33
N GLY A 634 19.43 -19.49 -9.04
CA GLY A 634 20.63 -18.83 -8.50
C GLY A 634 20.55 -17.29 -8.44
N TYR A 635 19.45 -16.67 -8.83
CA TYR A 635 19.31 -15.21 -8.75
C TYR A 635 19.08 -14.73 -7.33
N ALA A 636 19.85 -13.74 -6.91
CA ALA A 636 19.70 -13.06 -5.63
C ALA A 636 18.70 -11.91 -5.75
N ILE A 637 17.49 -12.07 -5.24
CA ILE A 637 16.46 -11.02 -5.29
C ILE A 637 16.83 -9.89 -4.34
N VAL A 638 17.03 -8.68 -4.87
CA VAL A 638 17.37 -7.46 -4.10
C VAL A 638 16.20 -6.48 -4.00
N LEU A 639 15.24 -6.56 -4.93
CA LEU A 639 14.06 -5.72 -4.97
C LEU A 639 12.93 -6.44 -5.70
N ARG A 640 11.70 -6.19 -5.31
CA ARG A 640 10.49 -6.59 -6.01
C ARG A 640 9.41 -5.51 -5.88
N ALA A 641 8.52 -5.46 -6.84
CA ALA A 641 7.42 -4.50 -6.85
C ALA A 641 6.15 -5.15 -7.38
N HIS A 642 5.06 -5.01 -6.66
CA HIS A 642 3.72 -5.25 -7.17
C HIS A 642 3.14 -3.90 -7.62
N ARG A 643 2.78 -3.80 -8.88
CA ARG A 643 2.11 -2.62 -9.45
C ARG A 643 0.66 -2.89 -9.67
#